data_818fc905ee6aab72080264a723c116c3
#
_entry.id   818fc905ee6aab72080264a723c116c3
#
_cell.length_a   1.000
_cell.length_b   1.000
_cell.length_c   1.000
_cell.angle_alpha   90.00
_cell.angle_beta   90.00
_cell.angle_gamma   90.00
#
_symmetry.space_group_name_H-M   'P 1'
#
loop_
_entity.id
_entity.type
_entity.pdbx_description
1 polymer ?
#
loop_
_entity_poly.entity_id
_entity_poly.type
_entity_poly.pdbx_seq_one_letter_code
_entity_poly.pdbx_strand_id
1 'polypeptide(L)'
;MLESMGMIKLTIDGQTIESSEETTILEAARAAGVYIPAICAHPMLTPDGSCRLCLVEIEGTEEPVTACNTRVAGGMVARTDTPLLREDRKEALKKLLAHHPCECLICERRDRCGPYDICLRNVAVTQRCVLCPYNDQCELQQVVDYIGLEGEELTWQYRGLPVDRDNPLFERDYNLCISCARCVNACKEIRGIEAIRMVDHDGDLWPESPDGKSLIASGCKYCCACVEVCPTAALLDKDAKWRPDINHEELTNPCSYACPAHIDVPRYVRLCGEGRFAEALAVIREKVPFPGALGRVCIHPCEQACRREALNEPISIKFLKWAAAERDDGQWQKLAKKTPATGKKVAIIGSGPAGLTAGYYLAKQGHAVTVFEALPEPGGMMRVGIPDYRLPPEKLNAEIDVIRETGVDIKLNTRVESIDDLFSQGYDAVFAAPGAHQGMKMGVDGEEVQGVFDGATFLREINLGRKIYTGARVAVIGGGNVAIDAARVSLRIGAKKVTIVYRRTRAEMPASPEEIEAALEEGIEIMFLAAPVRIDRTGKTLKLTCNRMELGEPDASGRRRPVPIKGSEFTTEFDSIIAAIGQFPDIPEGFNLKLGRGSTIQASAETSATSSKGVWAGGDAVSGPASVIEAIAAGRKAAASIDKYLGGTGDINEVLAPSSEFSTCVGKDEGFFEWARAVMPALPTEKRIDNFEEVELGLSDEAAAKEGRRCLQCAVRCVITPPPLPPKRGKSKYKPRERVAAR
;
A
#
# COMPACT_ATOMS: atom_id res chain seq x y z
N MET A 1 -28.93 22.49 11.94
CA MET A 1 -29.18 23.68 12.79
C MET A 1 -27.91 23.92 13.60
N LEU A 2 -27.04 24.80 13.12
CA LEU A 2 -25.94 25.35 13.93
C LEU A 2 -26.57 26.46 14.75
N GLU A 3 -26.94 26.12 15.98
CA GLU A 3 -27.31 27.14 16.96
C GLU A 3 -26.12 28.08 17.14
N SER A 4 -26.36 29.38 17.23
CA SER A 4 -25.39 30.43 17.43
C SER A 4 -24.69 30.22 18.77
N MET A 5 -23.58 29.46 18.76
CA MET A 5 -22.67 29.39 19.89
C MET A 5 -22.21 30.83 20.18
N GLY A 6 -22.37 31.29 21.41
CA GLY A 6 -22.01 32.64 21.83
C GLY A 6 -20.52 32.90 21.60
N MET A 7 -20.20 33.71 20.59
CA MET A 7 -18.82 34.18 20.38
C MET A 7 -18.51 35.23 21.41
N ILE A 8 -17.43 35.05 22.14
CA ILE A 8 -16.94 35.99 23.17
C ILE A 8 -15.63 36.61 22.71
N LYS A 9 -15.33 37.78 23.28
CA LYS A 9 -14.03 38.45 23.08
C LYS A 9 -13.18 38.30 24.31
N LEU A 10 -11.93 37.94 24.13
CA LEU A 10 -10.91 37.87 25.16
C LEU A 10 -9.60 38.45 24.62
N THR A 11 -8.64 38.69 25.48
CA THR A 11 -7.32 39.22 25.11
C THR A 11 -6.24 38.25 25.57
N ILE A 12 -5.37 37.83 24.64
CA ILE A 12 -4.19 37.01 24.94
C ILE A 12 -2.94 37.80 24.48
N ASP A 13 -2.01 38.08 25.38
CA ASP A 13 -0.80 38.88 25.17
C ASP A 13 -1.04 40.19 24.40
N GLY A 14 -2.15 40.88 24.74
CA GLY A 14 -2.55 42.15 24.13
C GLY A 14 -3.29 42.01 22.78
N GLN A 15 -3.44 40.81 22.24
CA GLN A 15 -4.21 40.54 21.03
C GLN A 15 -5.66 40.20 21.39
N THR A 16 -6.64 40.94 20.85
CA THR A 16 -8.05 40.58 20.99
C THR A 16 -8.42 39.41 20.07
N ILE A 17 -9.03 38.40 20.66
CA ILE A 17 -9.40 37.14 20.01
C ILE A 17 -10.90 36.92 20.16
N GLU A 18 -11.57 36.45 19.12
CA GLU A 18 -12.95 35.96 19.21
C GLU A 18 -12.94 34.43 19.27
N SER A 19 -13.66 33.85 20.25
CA SER A 19 -13.70 32.40 20.46
C SER A 19 -15.04 31.96 21.00
N SER A 20 -15.40 30.70 20.89
CA SER A 20 -16.55 30.10 21.55
C SER A 20 -16.27 29.95 23.06
N GLU A 21 -17.28 30.17 23.91
CA GLU A 21 -17.18 29.99 25.39
C GLU A 21 -16.79 28.55 25.79
N GLU A 22 -16.99 27.58 24.90
CA GLU A 22 -16.66 26.16 25.17
C GLU A 22 -15.18 25.82 24.97
N THR A 23 -14.42 26.69 24.30
CA THR A 23 -12.99 26.44 24.03
C THR A 23 -12.13 26.72 25.27
N THR A 24 -10.99 26.06 25.32
CA THR A 24 -9.97 26.35 26.34
C THR A 24 -9.09 27.53 25.91
N ILE A 25 -8.39 28.14 26.87
CA ILE A 25 -7.41 29.20 26.57
C ILE A 25 -6.33 28.70 25.61
N LEU A 26 -5.90 27.43 25.74
CA LEU A 26 -4.90 26.83 24.85
C LEU A 26 -5.42 26.71 23.42
N GLU A 27 -6.66 26.30 23.22
CA GLU A 27 -7.28 26.21 21.90
C GLU A 27 -7.48 27.56 21.25
N ALA A 28 -7.98 28.54 22.01
CA ALA A 28 -8.13 29.91 21.53
C ALA A 28 -6.79 30.56 21.14
N ALA A 29 -5.74 30.34 21.94
CA ALA A 29 -4.39 30.80 21.65
C ALA A 29 -3.83 30.17 20.37
N ARG A 30 -4.00 28.85 20.20
CA ARG A 30 -3.59 28.14 18.99
C ARG A 30 -4.30 28.64 17.73
N ALA A 31 -5.60 28.87 17.82
CA ALA A 31 -6.38 29.41 16.69
C ALA A 31 -5.90 30.83 16.30
N ALA A 32 -5.42 31.60 17.26
CA ALA A 32 -4.86 32.95 17.06
C ALA A 32 -3.35 32.93 16.68
N GLY A 33 -2.72 31.79 16.56
CA GLY A 33 -1.28 31.67 16.26
C GLY A 33 -0.36 31.97 17.46
N VAL A 34 -0.89 32.02 18.67
CA VAL A 34 -0.11 32.20 19.91
C VAL A 34 0.32 30.82 20.43
N TYR A 35 1.61 30.60 20.52
CA TYR A 35 2.14 29.34 21.03
C TYR A 35 2.26 29.35 22.55
N ILE A 36 1.58 28.39 23.19
CA ILE A 36 1.73 28.09 24.61
C ILE A 36 2.31 26.68 24.75
N PRO A 37 3.44 26.49 25.43
CA PRO A 37 4.05 25.16 25.55
C PRO A 37 3.14 24.20 26.32
N ALA A 38 2.88 23.02 25.73
CA ALA A 38 2.01 22.02 26.34
C ALA A 38 2.40 20.64 25.79
N ILE A 39 2.81 19.72 26.66
CA ILE A 39 3.24 18.39 26.21
C ILE A 39 2.23 17.27 26.52
N CYS A 40 1.38 17.42 27.55
CA CYS A 40 0.29 16.47 27.82
C CYS A 40 -0.97 16.76 26.98
N ALA A 41 -1.13 17.97 26.44
CA ALA A 41 -2.28 18.38 25.65
C ALA A 41 -2.05 18.11 24.14
N HIS A 42 -2.85 17.20 23.58
CA HIS A 42 -2.85 16.87 22.16
C HIS A 42 -4.14 17.35 21.50
N PRO A 43 -4.13 17.84 20.24
CA PRO A 43 -5.33 18.41 19.59
C PRO A 43 -6.56 17.51 19.57
N MET A 44 -6.37 16.20 19.57
CA MET A 44 -7.45 15.21 19.46
C MET A 44 -7.74 14.47 20.78
N LEU A 45 -7.15 14.88 21.90
CA LEU A 45 -7.31 14.19 23.18
C LEU A 45 -7.72 15.16 24.28
N THR A 46 -8.49 14.68 25.23
CA THR A 46 -8.77 15.41 26.45
C THR A 46 -7.47 15.66 27.22
N PRO A 47 -7.11 16.90 27.52
CA PRO A 47 -5.87 17.19 28.22
C PRO A 47 -5.92 16.67 29.65
N ASP A 48 -4.84 16.02 30.10
CA ASP A 48 -4.69 15.58 31.48
C ASP A 48 -4.35 16.76 32.45
N GLY A 49 -3.66 17.79 31.93
CA GLY A 49 -3.24 18.95 32.73
C GLY A 49 -2.01 18.70 33.60
N SER A 50 -1.50 17.49 33.68
CA SER A 50 -0.43 17.07 34.62
C SER A 50 0.92 17.74 34.36
N CYS A 51 1.25 18.06 33.09
CA CYS A 51 2.57 18.60 32.75
C CYS A 51 2.81 20.03 33.24
N ARG A 52 1.76 20.83 33.49
CA ARG A 52 1.79 22.22 33.92
C ARG A 52 2.65 23.19 33.09
N LEU A 53 3.02 22.81 31.85
CA LEU A 53 3.80 23.69 30.98
C LEU A 53 2.94 24.80 30.35
N CYS A 54 1.63 24.61 30.27
CA CYS A 54 0.70 25.56 29.68
C CYS A 54 0.14 26.61 30.66
N LEU A 55 0.84 26.89 31.76
CA LEU A 55 0.46 27.91 32.70
C LEU A 55 0.33 29.29 32.05
N VAL A 56 -0.73 30.03 32.39
CA VAL A 56 -1.00 31.40 31.97
C VAL A 56 -1.47 32.21 33.16
N GLU A 57 -1.15 33.49 33.20
CA GLU A 57 -1.72 34.45 34.17
C GLU A 57 -2.98 35.03 33.58
N ILE A 58 -4.06 35.10 34.40
CA ILE A 58 -5.31 35.79 34.07
C ILE A 58 -5.44 37.01 34.96
N GLU A 59 -5.78 38.16 34.40
CA GLU A 59 -5.97 39.38 35.15
C GLU A 59 -7.13 39.21 36.16
N GLY A 60 -6.83 39.46 37.43
CA GLY A 60 -7.77 39.28 38.54
C GLY A 60 -7.72 37.92 39.24
N THR A 61 -6.80 37.00 38.83
CA THR A 61 -6.53 35.74 39.56
C THR A 61 -5.22 35.86 40.36
N GLU A 62 -5.15 35.21 41.50
CA GLU A 62 -3.94 35.23 42.35
C GLU A 62 -2.87 34.27 41.86
N GLU A 63 -3.27 33.15 41.26
CA GLU A 63 -2.34 32.09 40.81
C GLU A 63 -2.48 31.80 39.31
N PRO A 64 -1.38 31.41 38.61
CA PRO A 64 -1.44 30.94 37.23
C PRO A 64 -2.29 29.68 37.07
N VAL A 65 -3.06 29.62 35.96
CA VAL A 65 -3.92 28.51 35.64
C VAL A 65 -3.38 27.70 34.41
N THR A 66 -3.77 26.45 34.28
CA THR A 66 -3.44 25.65 33.12
C THR A 66 -4.34 25.99 31.93
N ALA A 67 -3.78 26.51 30.85
CA ALA A 67 -4.52 26.94 29.67
C ALA A 67 -5.26 25.79 28.97
N CYS A 68 -4.77 24.55 29.09
CA CYS A 68 -5.39 23.38 28.46
C CYS A 68 -6.70 22.92 29.11
N ASN A 69 -6.95 23.28 30.40
CA ASN A 69 -8.12 22.86 31.16
C ASN A 69 -9.02 24.07 31.59
N THR A 70 -8.59 25.29 31.31
CA THR A 70 -9.33 26.49 31.65
C THR A 70 -10.09 26.99 30.44
N ARG A 71 -11.42 27.10 30.53
CA ARG A 71 -12.27 27.67 29.48
C ARG A 71 -12.12 29.17 29.39
N VAL A 72 -12.30 29.69 28.18
CA VAL A 72 -12.30 31.16 27.97
C VAL A 72 -13.57 31.79 28.53
N ALA A 73 -13.48 33.08 28.90
CA ALA A 73 -14.61 33.87 29.35
C ALA A 73 -14.60 35.25 28.70
N GLY A 74 -15.78 35.84 28.53
CA GLY A 74 -15.92 37.18 27.95
C GLY A 74 -15.17 38.26 28.77
N GLY A 75 -14.32 39.04 28.09
CA GLY A 75 -13.50 40.09 28.74
C GLY A 75 -12.23 39.55 29.42
N MET A 76 -11.96 38.24 29.40
CA MET A 76 -10.74 37.66 29.97
C MET A 76 -9.49 38.29 29.37
N VAL A 77 -8.50 38.61 30.21
CA VAL A 77 -7.17 39.06 29.79
C VAL A 77 -6.14 38.05 30.30
N ALA A 78 -5.50 37.31 29.36
CA ALA A 78 -4.50 36.32 29.67
C ALA A 78 -3.11 36.74 29.17
N ARG A 79 -2.08 36.43 29.94
CA ARG A 79 -0.66 36.61 29.58
C ARG A 79 0.00 35.25 29.53
N THR A 80 0.72 34.98 28.45
CA THR A 80 1.33 33.69 28.25
C THR A 80 2.84 33.66 28.54
N ASP A 81 3.51 34.80 28.64
CA ASP A 81 4.96 34.87 28.80
C ASP A 81 5.36 35.99 29.80
N THR A 82 5.42 35.64 31.06
CA THR A 82 5.91 36.51 32.14
C THR A 82 7.12 35.89 32.84
N PRO A 83 7.92 36.65 33.61
CA PRO A 83 9.04 36.11 34.38
C PRO A 83 8.62 34.97 35.32
N LEU A 84 7.46 35.09 35.98
CA LEU A 84 6.93 34.04 36.84
C LEU A 84 6.60 32.77 36.05
N LEU A 85 5.86 32.90 34.96
CA LEU A 85 5.50 31.74 34.10
C LEU A 85 6.73 31.05 33.51
N ARG A 86 7.79 31.77 33.18
CA ARG A 86 9.05 31.17 32.69
C ARG A 86 9.70 30.33 33.78
N GLU A 87 9.74 30.77 35.02
CA GLU A 87 10.31 30.00 36.13
C GLU A 87 9.44 28.79 36.46
N ASP A 88 8.12 28.95 36.58
CA ASP A 88 7.18 27.86 36.85
C ASP A 88 7.28 26.77 35.79
N ARG A 89 7.43 27.13 34.50
CA ARG A 89 7.60 26.18 33.41
C ARG A 89 8.92 25.43 33.48
N LYS A 90 10.01 26.10 33.87
CA LYS A 90 11.28 25.43 34.11
C LYS A 90 11.18 24.40 35.23
N GLU A 91 10.56 24.74 36.32
CA GLU A 91 10.36 23.85 37.47
C GLU A 91 9.43 22.66 37.09
N ALA A 92 8.34 22.94 36.34
CA ALA A 92 7.47 21.90 35.85
C ALA A 92 8.21 20.94 34.89
N LEU A 93 9.07 21.48 34.00
CA LEU A 93 9.84 20.70 33.06
C LEU A 93 10.92 19.86 33.73
N LYS A 94 11.59 20.39 34.76
CA LYS A 94 12.52 19.63 35.62
C LYS A 94 11.86 18.41 36.24
N LYS A 95 10.61 18.57 36.74
CA LYS A 95 9.82 17.44 37.27
C LYS A 95 9.49 16.41 36.22
N LEU A 96 9.11 16.81 35.01
CA LEU A 96 8.85 15.89 33.90
C LEU A 96 10.09 15.12 33.48
N LEU A 97 11.27 15.72 33.60
CA LEU A 97 12.55 15.11 33.25
C LEU A 97 13.16 14.28 34.39
N ALA A 98 12.54 14.22 35.57
CA ALA A 98 13.09 13.53 36.75
C ALA A 98 13.47 12.06 36.49
N HIS A 99 12.80 11.40 35.53
CA HIS A 99 13.09 10.00 35.16
C HIS A 99 13.48 9.82 33.68
N HIS A 100 13.46 10.89 32.89
CA HIS A 100 13.85 10.84 31.48
C HIS A 100 15.33 11.17 31.31
N PRO A 101 16.11 10.44 30.49
CA PRO A 101 17.51 10.79 30.20
C PRO A 101 17.60 12.22 29.63
N CYS A 102 18.04 13.15 30.44
CA CYS A 102 17.98 14.58 30.13
C CYS A 102 19.32 15.22 29.76
N GLU A 103 20.43 14.53 29.93
CA GLU A 103 21.78 15.08 29.74
C GLU A 103 22.02 15.65 28.33
N CYS A 104 21.46 15.00 27.28
CA CYS A 104 21.54 15.52 25.93
C CYS A 104 20.58 16.72 25.71
N LEU A 105 19.46 16.76 26.40
CA LEU A 105 18.46 17.82 26.27
C LEU A 105 18.98 19.18 26.70
N ILE A 106 19.88 19.21 27.70
CA ILE A 106 20.51 20.41 28.26
C ILE A 106 21.94 20.64 27.77
N CYS A 107 22.39 19.84 26.77
CA CYS A 107 23.78 19.87 26.30
C CYS A 107 23.94 20.85 25.13
N GLU A 108 24.78 21.87 25.30
CA GLU A 108 25.11 22.86 24.26
C GLU A 108 25.76 22.26 22.98
N ARG A 109 26.30 21.05 23.09
CA ARG A 109 26.96 20.34 21.97
C ARG A 109 26.03 19.39 21.22
N ARG A 110 24.79 19.20 21.65
CA ARG A 110 23.84 18.24 21.08
C ARG A 110 23.75 18.30 19.57
N ASP A 111 23.59 19.49 19.01
CA ASP A 111 23.43 19.71 17.57
C ASP A 111 24.66 19.38 16.73
N ARG A 112 25.81 19.20 17.37
CA ARG A 112 27.09 18.86 16.75
C ARG A 112 27.56 17.45 17.07
N CYS A 113 26.84 16.73 17.92
CA CYS A 113 27.19 15.41 18.40
C CYS A 113 26.77 14.33 17.39
N GLY A 114 27.70 13.48 17.00
CA GLY A 114 27.45 12.30 16.16
C GLY A 114 27.32 11.00 16.98
N PRO A 115 26.83 9.94 16.36
CA PRO A 115 26.66 8.63 17.04
C PRO A 115 27.98 8.05 17.59
N TYR A 116 29.07 8.37 16.93
CA TYR A 116 30.41 7.86 17.26
C TYR A 116 31.28 8.86 18.05
N ASP A 117 30.75 10.05 18.39
CA ASP A 117 31.50 11.03 19.15
C ASP A 117 31.60 10.63 20.64
N ILE A 118 32.71 11.00 21.26
CA ILE A 118 32.90 10.81 22.71
C ILE A 118 31.99 11.77 23.45
N CYS A 119 31.17 11.24 24.35
CA CYS A 119 30.30 12.03 25.21
C CYS A 119 31.09 12.68 26.34
N LEU A 120 31.11 14.02 26.40
CA LEU A 120 31.79 14.77 27.45
C LEU A 120 31.06 14.76 28.78
N ARG A 121 29.79 14.39 28.80
CA ARG A 121 28.96 14.24 30.02
C ARG A 121 29.01 12.83 30.61
N ASN A 122 29.79 11.95 30.03
CA ASN A 122 29.96 10.56 30.46
C ASN A 122 28.66 9.77 30.60
N VAL A 123 27.70 10.02 29.65
CA VAL A 123 26.40 9.38 29.63
C VAL A 123 26.47 8.05 28.86
N ALA A 124 25.79 7.04 29.34
CA ALA A 124 25.68 5.76 28.66
C ALA A 124 25.16 5.92 27.22
N VAL A 125 25.69 5.15 26.27
CA VAL A 125 25.38 5.25 24.83
C VAL A 125 23.87 5.16 24.58
N THR A 126 23.17 4.27 25.26
CA THR A 126 21.72 4.02 25.15
C THR A 126 20.86 5.19 25.64
N GLN A 127 21.41 6.13 26.38
CA GLN A 127 20.71 7.30 26.94
C GLN A 127 20.97 8.59 26.16
N ARG A 128 21.64 8.50 25.01
CA ARG A 128 22.00 9.64 24.17
C ARG A 128 20.93 9.92 23.11
N CYS A 129 20.47 11.18 23.05
CA CYS A 129 19.52 11.62 22.02
C CYS A 129 20.00 11.31 20.59
N VAL A 130 21.30 11.44 20.31
CA VAL A 130 21.88 11.18 18.99
C VAL A 130 21.68 9.75 18.48
N LEU A 131 21.40 8.82 19.37
CA LEU A 131 21.07 7.41 19.05
C LEU A 131 19.56 7.15 19.07
N CYS A 132 18.77 8.09 19.59
CA CYS A 132 17.32 7.98 19.59
C CYS A 132 16.77 8.12 18.17
N PRO A 133 15.87 7.25 17.71
CA PRO A 133 15.25 7.36 16.39
C PRO A 133 14.46 8.67 16.18
N TYR A 134 14.00 9.30 17.26
CA TYR A 134 13.28 10.59 17.25
C TYR A 134 14.20 11.81 17.38
N ASN A 135 15.53 11.65 17.37
CA ASN A 135 16.43 12.80 17.46
C ASN A 135 16.12 13.83 16.36
N ASP A 136 16.14 15.13 16.72
CA ASP A 136 15.78 16.29 15.89
C ASP A 136 14.28 16.42 15.55
N GLN A 137 13.44 15.48 16.00
CA GLN A 137 11.99 15.48 15.79
C GLN A 137 11.19 15.19 17.06
N CYS A 138 11.88 14.92 18.16
CA CYS A 138 11.30 14.69 19.45
C CYS A 138 10.57 15.97 19.93
N GLU A 139 9.27 15.87 20.18
CA GLU A 139 8.47 17.00 20.69
C GLU A 139 9.02 17.50 22.04
N LEU A 140 9.39 16.57 22.94
CA LEU A 140 10.02 16.92 24.21
C LEU A 140 11.30 17.75 24.01
N GLN A 141 12.16 17.37 23.07
CA GLN A 141 13.40 18.08 22.75
C GLN A 141 13.11 19.53 22.32
N GLN A 142 12.11 19.72 21.46
CA GLN A 142 11.75 21.06 20.98
C GLN A 142 11.12 21.93 22.08
N VAL A 143 10.32 21.32 22.97
CA VAL A 143 9.74 22.04 24.12
C VAL A 143 10.83 22.44 25.13
N VAL A 144 11.82 21.56 25.39
CA VAL A 144 12.98 21.89 26.24
C VAL A 144 13.76 23.07 25.67
N ASP A 145 14.02 23.07 24.35
CA ASP A 145 14.73 24.16 23.67
C ASP A 145 13.93 25.48 23.74
N TYR A 146 12.62 25.42 23.62
CA TYR A 146 11.75 26.59 23.71
C TYR A 146 11.74 27.20 25.09
N ILE A 147 11.65 26.39 26.16
CA ILE A 147 11.62 26.85 27.56
C ILE A 147 13.01 27.34 28.01
N GLY A 148 14.09 26.74 27.49
CA GLY A 148 15.45 27.17 27.72
C GLY A 148 16.04 26.63 29.04
N LEU A 149 16.30 25.31 29.08
CA LEU A 149 16.99 24.65 30.20
C LEU A 149 18.52 24.50 29.95
N GLU A 150 19.08 25.18 28.98
CA GLU A 150 20.52 25.12 28.69
C GLU A 150 21.34 25.61 29.90
N GLY A 151 22.31 24.79 30.29
CA GLY A 151 23.21 25.12 31.41
C GLY A 151 22.63 24.89 32.81
N GLU A 152 21.36 24.52 32.93
CA GLU A 152 20.77 24.16 34.22
C GLU A 152 21.33 22.84 34.75
N GLU A 153 21.51 22.72 36.07
CA GLU A 153 21.80 21.43 36.70
C GLU A 153 20.50 20.68 36.93
N LEU A 154 20.37 19.51 36.29
CA LEU A 154 19.24 18.60 36.45
C LEU A 154 19.69 17.35 37.19
N THR A 155 18.92 16.99 38.22
CA THR A 155 19.00 15.67 38.84
C THR A 155 17.91 14.78 38.24
N TRP A 156 18.31 13.65 37.69
CA TRP A 156 17.39 12.67 37.18
C TRP A 156 17.78 11.26 37.63
N GLN A 157 16.80 10.40 37.79
CA GLN A 157 17.01 9.02 38.21
C GLN A 157 16.53 8.07 37.10
N TYR A 158 17.43 7.27 36.61
CA TYR A 158 17.10 6.23 35.61
C TYR A 158 16.24 5.14 36.27
N ARG A 159 15.08 4.85 35.66
CA ARG A 159 14.15 3.83 36.18
C ARG A 159 14.72 2.42 36.12
N GLY A 160 15.56 2.11 35.14
CA GLY A 160 16.14 0.77 34.98
C GLY A 160 15.09 -0.27 34.53
N LEU A 161 14.00 0.14 33.94
CA LEU A 161 12.94 -0.76 33.49
C LEU A 161 13.38 -1.57 32.27
N PRO A 162 12.92 -2.84 32.14
CA PRO A 162 13.16 -3.62 30.96
C PRO A 162 12.50 -3.00 29.74
N VAL A 163 13.19 -3.00 28.60
CA VAL A 163 12.63 -2.59 27.32
C VAL A 163 11.87 -3.76 26.72
N ASP A 164 10.56 -3.58 26.52
CA ASP A 164 9.73 -4.60 25.87
C ASP A 164 9.87 -4.51 24.36
N ARG A 165 10.49 -5.53 23.77
CA ARG A 165 10.66 -5.73 22.33
C ARG A 165 9.88 -6.91 21.78
N ASP A 166 9.14 -7.62 22.61
CA ASP A 166 8.38 -8.81 22.21
C ASP A 166 7.07 -8.46 21.49
N ASN A 167 6.58 -7.23 21.67
CA ASN A 167 5.44 -6.75 20.92
C ASN A 167 5.74 -6.77 19.40
N PRO A 168 4.87 -7.32 18.56
CA PRO A 168 5.16 -7.53 17.14
C PRO A 168 5.32 -6.22 16.34
N LEU A 169 4.65 -5.12 16.70
CA LEU A 169 4.60 -3.90 15.89
C LEU A 169 5.32 -2.68 16.50
N PHE A 170 5.50 -2.62 17.81
CA PHE A 170 6.18 -1.50 18.46
C PHE A 170 6.96 -1.92 19.71
N GLU A 171 7.99 -1.18 20.01
CA GLU A 171 8.77 -1.32 21.23
C GLU A 171 8.21 -0.41 22.34
N ARG A 172 8.35 -0.82 23.60
CA ARG A 172 8.00 -0.02 24.78
C ARG A 172 9.23 0.16 25.65
N ASP A 173 9.69 1.39 25.78
CA ASP A 173 10.78 1.78 26.67
C ASP A 173 10.30 2.86 27.65
N TYR A 174 9.77 2.42 28.78
CA TYR A 174 9.24 3.36 29.78
C TYR A 174 10.32 4.12 30.56
N ASN A 175 11.61 3.84 30.34
CA ASN A 175 12.69 4.71 30.76
C ASN A 175 12.67 6.07 30.05
N LEU A 176 11.98 6.14 28.88
CA LEU A 176 11.78 7.38 28.09
C LEU A 176 10.40 8.00 28.32
N CYS A 177 9.59 7.44 29.22
CA CYS A 177 8.24 7.94 29.49
C CYS A 177 8.28 9.14 30.42
N ILE A 178 7.53 10.19 30.07
CA ILE A 178 7.35 11.41 30.85
C ILE A 178 5.94 11.48 31.49
N SER A 179 5.25 10.37 31.60
CA SER A 179 3.95 10.22 32.29
C SER A 179 2.83 11.17 31.79
N CYS A 180 2.86 11.52 30.51
CA CYS A 180 1.94 12.51 29.90
C CYS A 180 0.53 11.97 29.59
N ALA A 181 0.25 10.70 29.81
CA ALA A 181 -1.00 9.98 29.58
C ALA A 181 -1.56 9.99 28.12
N ARG A 182 -0.96 10.67 27.15
CA ARG A 182 -1.47 10.73 25.76
C ARG A 182 -1.77 9.35 25.17
N CYS A 183 -0.89 8.37 25.35
CA CYS A 183 -1.08 7.01 24.82
C CYS A 183 -2.30 6.32 25.42
N VAL A 184 -2.58 6.53 26.71
CA VAL A 184 -3.75 6.00 27.40
C VAL A 184 -5.02 6.66 26.85
N ASN A 185 -5.03 7.99 26.76
CA ASN A 185 -6.15 8.74 26.23
C ASN A 185 -6.42 8.40 24.74
N ALA A 186 -5.38 8.24 23.92
CA ALA A 186 -5.56 7.80 22.53
C ALA A 186 -6.17 6.39 22.44
N CYS A 187 -5.76 5.46 23.30
CA CYS A 187 -6.33 4.13 23.36
C CYS A 187 -7.80 4.14 23.78
N LYS A 188 -8.17 5.04 24.68
CA LYS A 188 -9.52 5.24 25.19
C LYS A 188 -10.40 6.07 24.24
N GLU A 189 -9.99 7.30 23.95
CA GLU A 189 -10.83 8.30 23.28
C GLU A 189 -10.86 8.13 21.75
N ILE A 190 -9.70 7.85 21.13
CA ILE A 190 -9.63 7.63 19.68
C ILE A 190 -10.11 6.23 19.34
N ARG A 191 -9.70 5.20 20.10
CA ARG A 191 -9.94 3.82 19.71
C ARG A 191 -11.04 3.09 20.46
N GLY A 192 -11.45 3.57 21.65
CA GLY A 192 -12.45 2.91 22.51
C GLY A 192 -11.99 1.56 23.05
N ILE A 193 -10.68 1.29 23.12
CA ILE A 193 -10.14 -0.03 23.46
C ILE A 193 -9.75 -0.12 24.95
N GLU A 194 -9.14 0.91 25.52
CA GLU A 194 -8.66 0.93 26.91
C GLU A 194 -7.74 -0.25 27.27
N ALA A 195 -6.84 -0.63 26.36
CA ALA A 195 -5.91 -1.73 26.59
C ALA A 195 -4.73 -1.37 27.51
N ILE A 196 -4.54 -0.09 27.77
CA ILE A 196 -3.50 0.46 28.66
C ILE A 196 -4.09 1.51 29.58
N ARG A 197 -3.56 1.61 30.81
CA ARG A 197 -3.92 2.62 31.81
C ARG A 197 -2.68 3.14 32.52
N MET A 198 -2.71 4.32 33.11
CA MET A 198 -1.65 4.79 33.99
C MET A 198 -1.69 3.98 35.30
N VAL A 199 -0.53 3.54 35.76
CA VAL A 199 -0.33 2.78 37.00
C VAL A 199 0.68 3.52 37.86
N ASP A 200 0.38 3.66 39.14
CA ASP A 200 1.24 4.27 40.14
C ASP A 200 2.19 3.21 40.75
N HIS A 201 3.47 3.48 40.71
CA HIS A 201 4.54 2.68 41.29
C HIS A 201 5.31 3.51 42.32
N ASP A 202 4.77 3.59 43.51
CA ASP A 202 5.35 4.34 44.62
C ASP A 202 5.56 5.83 44.30
N GLY A 203 4.60 6.44 43.58
CA GLY A 203 4.61 7.84 43.16
C GLY A 203 5.20 8.12 41.80
N ASP A 204 5.72 7.12 41.11
CA ASP A 204 6.13 7.21 39.72
C ASP A 204 5.09 6.56 38.79
N LEU A 205 4.69 7.25 37.76
CA LEU A 205 3.57 6.85 36.88
C LEU A 205 4.06 6.46 35.50
N TRP A 206 3.66 5.27 35.02
CA TRP A 206 3.78 4.90 33.60
C TRP A 206 2.63 4.03 33.12
N PRO A 207 2.39 3.93 31.77
CA PRO A 207 1.26 3.17 31.27
C PRO A 207 1.54 1.68 31.27
N GLU A 208 0.58 0.89 31.78
CA GLU A 208 0.61 -0.57 31.75
C GLU A 208 -0.71 -1.16 31.28
N SER A 209 -0.70 -2.45 30.96
CA SER A 209 -1.93 -3.19 30.70
C SER A 209 -2.72 -3.38 31.99
N PRO A 210 -4.06 -3.30 31.95
CA PRO A 210 -4.89 -3.54 33.15
C PRO A 210 -4.61 -4.89 33.81
N ASP A 211 -4.49 -4.89 35.14
CA ASP A 211 -4.35 -6.09 35.99
C ASP A 211 -3.12 -6.96 35.66
N GLY A 212 -2.04 -6.33 35.13
CA GLY A 212 -0.81 -7.05 34.78
C GLY A 212 -0.94 -8.03 33.61
N LYS A 213 -2.06 -7.97 32.88
CA LYS A 213 -2.31 -8.81 31.69
C LYS A 213 -1.40 -8.43 30.53
N SER A 214 -1.21 -9.36 29.59
CA SER A 214 -0.57 -9.02 28.32
C SER A 214 -1.42 -8.03 27.51
N LEU A 215 -0.82 -7.28 26.58
CA LEU A 215 -1.58 -6.42 25.67
C LEU A 215 -2.64 -7.19 24.88
N ILE A 216 -2.35 -8.44 24.50
CA ILE A 216 -3.30 -9.33 23.82
C ILE A 216 -4.52 -9.57 24.71
N ALA A 217 -4.31 -10.00 25.95
CA ALA A 217 -5.39 -10.27 26.90
C ALA A 217 -6.17 -9.01 27.31
N SER A 218 -5.57 -7.82 27.14
CA SER A 218 -6.21 -6.53 27.37
C SER A 218 -7.04 -6.04 26.18
N GLY A 219 -7.08 -6.79 25.07
CA GLY A 219 -7.84 -6.44 23.87
C GLY A 219 -7.17 -5.42 22.96
N CYS A 220 -5.85 -5.27 23.04
CA CYS A 220 -5.10 -4.39 22.15
C CYS A 220 -5.29 -4.82 20.67
N LYS A 221 -5.62 -3.85 19.80
CA LYS A 221 -5.76 -4.07 18.35
C LYS A 221 -4.51 -3.73 17.54
N TYR A 222 -3.40 -3.41 18.18
CA TYR A 222 -2.11 -3.12 17.53
C TYR A 222 -2.18 -2.03 16.44
N CYS A 223 -3.11 -1.10 16.56
CA CYS A 223 -3.33 -0.01 15.60
C CYS A 223 -2.26 1.09 15.64
N CYS A 224 -1.38 1.08 16.68
CA CYS A 224 -0.30 2.05 16.90
C CYS A 224 -0.76 3.52 17.08
N ALA A 225 -2.02 3.81 17.39
CA ALA A 225 -2.47 5.17 17.72
C ALA A 225 -1.73 5.73 18.94
N CYS A 226 -1.46 4.90 19.96
CA CYS A 226 -0.66 5.26 21.15
C CYS A 226 0.79 5.63 20.79
N VAL A 227 1.36 4.99 19.76
CA VAL A 227 2.71 5.31 19.24
C VAL A 227 2.70 6.68 18.59
N GLU A 228 1.66 6.98 17.80
CA GLU A 228 1.54 8.23 17.04
C GLU A 228 1.46 9.48 17.92
N VAL A 229 0.80 9.37 19.05
CA VAL A 229 0.64 10.52 19.99
C VAL A 229 1.76 10.62 21.01
N CYS A 230 2.72 9.68 21.05
CA CYS A 230 3.79 9.69 22.04
C CYS A 230 4.80 10.82 21.75
N PRO A 231 5.01 11.78 22.70
CA PRO A 231 5.91 12.92 22.48
C PRO A 231 7.39 12.56 22.60
N THR A 232 7.69 11.33 23.00
CA THR A 232 9.06 10.80 23.17
C THR A 232 9.19 9.46 22.42
N ALA A 233 10.33 8.80 22.52
CA ALA A 233 10.52 7.45 21.98
C ALA A 233 10.11 6.33 22.96
N ALA A 234 9.29 6.61 23.97
CA ALA A 234 8.82 5.59 24.93
C ALA A 234 7.95 4.51 24.25
N LEU A 235 7.24 4.87 23.18
CA LEU A 235 6.57 3.95 22.26
C LEU A 235 7.13 4.17 20.87
N LEU A 236 7.72 3.14 20.27
CA LEU A 236 8.43 3.24 19.01
C LEU A 236 7.97 2.16 18.05
N ASP A 237 7.47 2.54 16.87
CA ASP A 237 7.12 1.60 15.81
C ASP A 237 8.36 0.85 15.30
N LYS A 238 8.25 -0.46 15.09
CA LYS A 238 9.37 -1.29 14.62
C LYS A 238 9.68 -1.09 13.15
N ASP A 239 8.65 -0.96 12.32
CA ASP A 239 8.76 -0.91 10.86
C ASP A 239 8.62 0.51 10.32
N ALA A 240 7.63 1.25 10.82
CA ALA A 240 7.36 2.62 10.43
C ALA A 240 8.18 3.62 11.27
N LYS A 241 9.47 3.37 11.44
CA LYS A 241 10.40 4.33 12.02
C LYS A 241 10.47 5.55 11.11
N TRP A 242 10.33 6.72 11.71
CA TRP A 242 10.38 7.96 10.93
C TRP A 242 11.67 8.05 10.10
N ARG A 243 11.50 8.37 8.84
CA ARG A 243 12.58 8.63 7.89
C ARG A 243 12.28 9.91 7.10
N PRO A 244 13.26 10.83 6.97
CA PRO A 244 13.04 12.13 6.30
C PRO A 244 12.76 12.02 4.80
N ASP A 245 13.12 10.88 4.20
CA ASP A 245 13.04 10.59 2.78
C ASP A 245 11.75 9.85 2.39
N ILE A 246 10.92 9.44 3.36
CA ILE A 246 9.68 8.69 3.12
C ILE A 246 8.48 9.47 3.68
N ASN A 247 7.41 9.49 2.89
CA ASN A 247 6.15 10.08 3.32
C ASN A 247 5.59 9.31 4.54
N HIS A 248 5.10 10.04 5.54
CA HIS A 248 4.51 9.47 6.75
C HIS A 248 3.34 8.50 6.45
N GLU A 249 2.48 8.84 5.51
CA GLU A 249 1.39 7.96 5.08
C GLU A 249 1.88 6.64 4.49
N GLU A 250 2.95 6.67 3.71
CA GLU A 250 3.56 5.47 3.13
C GLU A 250 4.06 4.53 4.23
N LEU A 251 4.70 5.08 5.27
CA LEU A 251 5.18 4.32 6.41
C LEU A 251 4.05 3.71 7.25
N THR A 252 2.96 4.45 7.44
CA THR A 252 1.88 4.08 8.35
C THR A 252 0.74 3.32 7.68
N ASN A 253 0.58 3.45 6.35
CA ASN A 253 -0.45 2.80 5.56
C ASN A 253 0.16 2.00 4.37
N PRO A 254 1.03 1.01 4.63
CA PRO A 254 1.82 0.36 3.58
C PRO A 254 0.97 -0.39 2.55
N CYS A 255 -0.21 -0.91 2.91
CA CYS A 255 -1.04 -1.65 1.96
C CYS A 255 -1.59 -0.78 0.82
N SER A 256 -1.90 0.51 1.04
CA SER A 256 -2.30 1.44 -0.03
C SER A 256 -1.13 1.83 -0.91
N TYR A 257 0.05 2.00 -0.34
CA TYR A 257 1.25 2.39 -1.07
C TYR A 257 1.91 1.23 -1.83
N ALA A 258 1.79 0.01 -1.32
CA ALA A 258 2.19 -1.20 -2.07
C ALA A 258 1.29 -1.48 -3.28
N CYS A 259 0.07 -0.93 -3.32
CA CYS A 259 -0.80 -1.06 -4.47
C CYS A 259 -0.34 -0.13 -5.60
N PRO A 260 0.02 -0.63 -6.80
CA PRO A 260 0.46 0.22 -7.92
C PRO A 260 -0.57 1.30 -8.32
N ALA A 261 -1.87 1.04 -8.14
CA ALA A 261 -2.94 1.99 -8.41
C ALA A 261 -3.30 2.87 -7.20
N HIS A 262 -2.64 2.71 -6.06
CA HIS A 262 -2.92 3.43 -4.82
C HIS A 262 -4.40 3.44 -4.42
N ILE A 263 -5.04 2.26 -4.44
CA ILE A 263 -6.41 2.09 -3.95
C ILE A 263 -6.41 2.36 -2.44
N ASP A 264 -7.44 3.05 -1.94
CA ASP A 264 -7.63 3.25 -0.50
C ASP A 264 -8.05 1.92 0.17
N VAL A 265 -7.05 1.07 0.40
CA VAL A 265 -7.25 -0.28 0.95
C VAL A 265 -7.90 -0.26 2.34
N PRO A 266 -7.44 0.54 3.31
CA PRO A 266 -8.07 0.54 4.63
C PRO A 266 -9.54 0.95 4.59
N ARG A 267 -9.91 1.90 3.74
CA ARG A 267 -11.28 2.39 3.63
C ARG A 267 -12.23 1.31 3.12
N TYR A 268 -11.91 0.64 2.01
CA TYR A 268 -12.81 -0.40 1.53
C TYR A 268 -12.79 -1.67 2.38
N VAL A 269 -11.67 -2.05 2.99
CA VAL A 269 -11.59 -3.18 3.93
C VAL A 269 -12.46 -2.92 5.16
N ARG A 270 -12.45 -1.71 5.71
CA ARG A 270 -13.33 -1.30 6.80
C ARG A 270 -14.80 -1.39 6.40
N LEU A 271 -15.17 -0.84 5.24
CA LEU A 271 -16.54 -0.91 4.72
C LEU A 271 -17.01 -2.35 4.53
N CYS A 272 -16.16 -3.25 4.05
CA CYS A 272 -16.45 -4.69 4.04
C CYS A 272 -16.68 -5.24 5.45
N GLY A 273 -15.86 -4.82 6.42
CA GLY A 273 -16.02 -5.19 7.83
C GLY A 273 -17.35 -4.74 8.46
N GLU A 274 -17.90 -3.64 7.96
CA GLU A 274 -19.22 -3.09 8.32
C GLU A 274 -20.38 -3.69 7.51
N GLY A 275 -20.12 -4.60 6.55
CA GLY A 275 -21.12 -5.15 5.65
C GLY A 275 -21.57 -4.18 4.53
N ARG A 276 -20.90 -3.06 4.34
CA ARG A 276 -21.22 -2.00 3.34
C ARG A 276 -20.46 -2.26 2.04
N PHE A 277 -20.71 -3.40 1.42
CA PHE A 277 -19.94 -3.89 0.27
C PHE A 277 -20.07 -3.00 -0.98
N ALA A 278 -21.26 -2.46 -1.25
CA ALA A 278 -21.48 -1.56 -2.39
C ALA A 278 -20.66 -0.26 -2.27
N GLU A 279 -20.56 0.30 -1.08
CA GLU A 279 -19.71 1.47 -0.82
C GLU A 279 -18.22 1.10 -0.85
N ALA A 280 -17.85 -0.09 -0.40
CA ALA A 280 -16.48 -0.60 -0.56
C ALA A 280 -16.09 -0.71 -2.04
N LEU A 281 -17.02 -1.20 -2.88
CA LEU A 281 -16.83 -1.23 -4.33
C LEU A 281 -16.65 0.19 -4.91
N ALA A 282 -17.47 1.14 -4.48
CA ALA A 282 -17.35 2.53 -4.93
C ALA A 282 -15.95 3.10 -4.64
N VAL A 283 -15.40 2.86 -3.44
CA VAL A 283 -14.01 3.25 -3.08
C VAL A 283 -12.99 2.58 -4.01
N ILE A 284 -13.15 1.31 -4.34
CA ILE A 284 -12.23 0.61 -5.25
C ILE A 284 -12.29 1.23 -6.66
N ARG A 285 -13.51 1.54 -7.15
CA ARG A 285 -13.74 2.15 -8.46
C ARG A 285 -13.20 3.58 -8.60
N GLU A 286 -12.95 4.28 -7.50
CA GLU A 286 -12.25 5.59 -7.52
C GLU A 286 -10.86 5.47 -8.19
N LYS A 287 -10.25 4.29 -8.19
CA LYS A 287 -8.89 4.06 -8.70
C LYS A 287 -8.80 3.01 -9.81
N VAL A 288 -9.74 2.09 -9.93
CA VAL A 288 -9.64 0.98 -10.90
C VAL A 288 -10.98 0.66 -11.54
N PRO A 289 -11.06 0.47 -12.88
CA PRO A 289 -12.29 0.10 -13.56
C PRO A 289 -12.59 -1.40 -13.54
N PHE A 290 -11.66 -2.26 -13.04
CA PHE A 290 -11.75 -3.71 -13.04
C PHE A 290 -11.71 -4.32 -11.63
N PRO A 291 -12.62 -3.95 -10.70
CA PRO A 291 -12.60 -4.47 -9.34
C PRO A 291 -12.84 -5.99 -9.25
N GLY A 292 -13.74 -6.55 -10.06
CA GLY A 292 -14.08 -7.98 -10.07
C GLY A 292 -12.96 -8.83 -10.65
N ALA A 293 -12.36 -8.40 -11.77
CA ALA A 293 -11.18 -9.06 -12.33
C ALA A 293 -10.01 -9.03 -11.34
N LEU A 294 -9.72 -7.87 -10.73
CA LEU A 294 -8.67 -7.76 -9.71
C LEU A 294 -8.97 -8.56 -8.43
N GLY A 295 -10.23 -8.74 -8.08
CA GLY A 295 -10.62 -9.61 -6.96
C GLY A 295 -10.19 -11.07 -7.18
N ARG A 296 -10.13 -11.50 -8.45
CA ARG A 296 -9.79 -12.86 -8.87
C ARG A 296 -8.31 -13.06 -9.17
N VAL A 297 -7.70 -12.13 -9.93
CA VAL A 297 -6.38 -12.40 -10.53
C VAL A 297 -5.26 -11.45 -10.10
N CYS A 298 -5.51 -10.55 -9.12
CA CYS A 298 -4.48 -9.65 -8.61
C CYS A 298 -3.37 -10.42 -7.89
N ILE A 299 -2.11 -10.02 -8.11
CA ILE A 299 -0.94 -10.52 -7.37
C ILE A 299 -0.84 -10.00 -5.93
N HIS A 300 -1.79 -9.18 -5.52
CA HIS A 300 -2.03 -8.63 -4.18
C HIS A 300 -0.81 -8.16 -3.36
N PRO A 301 0.08 -7.28 -3.87
CA PRO A 301 1.23 -6.79 -3.11
C PRO A 301 0.83 -6.06 -1.81
N CYS A 302 -0.40 -5.58 -1.74
CA CYS A 302 -0.96 -4.99 -0.51
C CYS A 302 -1.10 -5.99 0.64
N GLU A 303 -1.28 -7.29 0.36
CA GLU A 303 -1.31 -8.34 1.38
C GLU A 303 0.10 -8.62 1.90
N GLN A 304 1.10 -8.66 1.01
CA GLN A 304 2.51 -8.82 1.38
C GLN A 304 3.04 -7.67 2.25
N ALA A 305 2.47 -6.47 2.08
CA ALA A 305 2.81 -5.30 2.90
C ALA A 305 1.91 -5.15 4.14
N CYS A 306 0.97 -6.06 4.37
CA CYS A 306 0.00 -5.94 5.46
C CYS A 306 0.64 -6.16 6.82
N ARG A 307 0.64 -5.15 7.69
CA ARG A 307 1.21 -5.22 9.02
C ARG A 307 0.57 -6.27 9.94
N ARG A 308 -0.63 -6.74 9.61
CA ARG A 308 -1.26 -7.83 10.35
C ARG A 308 -0.46 -9.14 10.28
N GLU A 309 0.34 -9.35 9.25
CA GLU A 309 1.22 -10.51 9.12
C GLU A 309 2.13 -10.68 10.35
N ALA A 310 2.57 -9.59 10.96
CA ALA A 310 3.38 -9.63 12.17
C ALA A 310 2.64 -10.21 13.41
N LEU A 311 1.30 -10.27 13.37
CA LEU A 311 0.48 -10.86 14.44
C LEU A 311 0.21 -12.33 14.17
N ASN A 312 -0.33 -12.65 13.00
CA ASN A 312 -0.63 -14.01 12.56
C ASN A 312 -0.61 -14.13 11.03
N GLU A 313 -1.61 -13.61 10.32
CA GLU A 313 -1.72 -13.70 8.87
C GLU A 313 -2.23 -12.36 8.30
N PRO A 314 -1.78 -11.95 7.10
CA PRO A 314 -2.25 -10.74 6.45
C PRO A 314 -3.76 -10.78 6.19
N ILE A 315 -4.37 -9.63 5.97
CA ILE A 315 -5.79 -9.55 5.56
C ILE A 315 -5.93 -10.09 4.14
N SER A 316 -7.00 -10.85 3.86
CA SER A 316 -7.37 -11.33 2.51
C SER A 316 -7.94 -10.18 1.66
N ILE A 317 -7.10 -9.19 1.36
CA ILE A 317 -7.48 -7.93 0.71
C ILE A 317 -8.02 -8.18 -0.71
N LYS A 318 -7.41 -9.12 -1.45
CA LYS A 318 -7.86 -9.56 -2.78
C LYS A 318 -9.28 -10.08 -2.72
N PHE A 319 -9.59 -10.94 -1.77
CA PHE A 319 -10.90 -11.58 -1.65
C PHE A 319 -11.98 -10.63 -1.12
N LEU A 320 -11.61 -9.65 -0.29
CA LEU A 320 -12.53 -8.57 0.10
C LEU A 320 -12.90 -7.68 -1.08
N LYS A 321 -11.97 -7.42 -1.98
CA LYS A 321 -12.24 -6.69 -3.24
C LYS A 321 -13.22 -7.49 -4.11
N TRP A 322 -13.04 -8.79 -4.23
CA TRP A 322 -13.99 -9.67 -4.91
C TRP A 322 -15.37 -9.62 -4.27
N ALA A 323 -15.44 -9.80 -2.94
CA ALA A 323 -16.70 -9.75 -2.20
C ALA A 323 -17.45 -8.43 -2.42
N ALA A 324 -16.73 -7.30 -2.47
CA ALA A 324 -17.33 -6.00 -2.79
C ALA A 324 -17.83 -5.94 -4.24
N ALA A 325 -17.07 -6.46 -5.21
CA ALA A 325 -17.43 -6.43 -6.63
C ALA A 325 -18.69 -7.26 -6.96
N GLU A 326 -18.90 -8.39 -6.29
CA GLU A 326 -20.09 -9.23 -6.48
C GLU A 326 -21.39 -8.61 -5.90
N ARG A 327 -21.26 -7.55 -5.09
CA ARG A 327 -22.37 -6.86 -4.42
C ARG A 327 -22.56 -5.44 -4.94
N ASP A 328 -22.32 -5.24 -6.24
CA ASP A 328 -22.53 -3.97 -6.92
C ASP A 328 -24.03 -3.67 -6.99
N ASP A 329 -24.44 -2.52 -6.46
CA ASP A 329 -25.82 -2.01 -6.53
C ASP A 329 -25.97 -0.84 -7.50
N GLY A 330 -24.90 -0.47 -8.21
CA GLY A 330 -24.85 0.62 -9.20
C GLY A 330 -24.96 2.03 -8.62
N GLN A 331 -25.05 2.21 -7.30
CA GLN A 331 -25.26 3.55 -6.72
C GLN A 331 -24.08 4.49 -6.93
N TRP A 332 -22.86 3.97 -7.01
CA TRP A 332 -21.65 4.74 -7.29
C TRP A 332 -21.74 5.54 -8.62
N GLN A 333 -22.50 5.05 -9.61
CA GLN A 333 -22.70 5.73 -10.89
C GLN A 333 -23.38 7.09 -10.74
N LYS A 334 -24.19 7.28 -9.69
CA LYS A 334 -24.87 8.56 -9.42
C LYS A 334 -23.89 9.65 -8.98
N LEU A 335 -22.75 9.26 -8.42
CA LEU A 335 -21.68 10.17 -7.97
C LEU A 335 -20.60 10.38 -9.05
N ALA A 336 -20.66 9.59 -10.13
CA ALA A 336 -19.68 9.69 -11.21
C ALA A 336 -19.76 11.06 -11.91
N LYS A 337 -18.62 11.70 -12.09
CA LYS A 337 -18.53 12.97 -12.80
C LYS A 337 -18.90 12.80 -14.27
N LYS A 338 -19.68 13.74 -14.80
CA LYS A 338 -19.96 13.89 -16.24
C LYS A 338 -19.30 15.16 -16.72
N THR A 339 -18.20 15.03 -17.45
CA THR A 339 -17.47 16.17 -18.00
C THR A 339 -18.01 16.49 -19.40
N PRO A 340 -18.24 17.77 -19.75
CA PRO A 340 -18.61 18.16 -21.10
C PRO A 340 -17.59 17.74 -22.15
N ALA A 341 -18.04 17.48 -23.38
CA ALA A 341 -17.18 17.10 -24.49
C ALA A 341 -16.09 18.15 -24.75
N THR A 342 -14.83 17.76 -24.78
CA THR A 342 -13.68 18.65 -25.03
C THR A 342 -13.43 18.91 -26.52
N GLY A 343 -14.04 18.12 -27.40
CA GLY A 343 -13.77 18.12 -28.85
C GLY A 343 -12.44 17.44 -29.22
N LYS A 344 -11.68 16.92 -28.26
CA LYS A 344 -10.44 16.21 -28.49
C LYS A 344 -10.64 14.73 -28.71
N LYS A 345 -9.85 14.14 -29.62
CA LYS A 345 -9.93 12.73 -30.01
C LYS A 345 -8.66 11.99 -29.59
N VAL A 346 -8.82 10.88 -28.90
CA VAL A 346 -7.71 10.04 -28.46
C VAL A 346 -7.84 8.64 -29.08
N ALA A 347 -6.78 8.17 -29.71
CA ALA A 347 -6.65 6.79 -30.17
C ALA A 347 -5.90 5.96 -29.14
N ILE A 348 -6.37 4.76 -28.84
CA ILE A 348 -5.72 3.81 -27.94
C ILE A 348 -5.48 2.53 -28.75
N ILE A 349 -4.25 2.02 -28.72
CA ILE A 349 -3.85 0.80 -29.41
C ILE A 349 -3.76 -0.32 -28.36
N GLY A 350 -4.70 -1.28 -28.46
CA GLY A 350 -4.84 -2.42 -27.55
C GLY A 350 -5.91 -2.21 -26.48
N SER A 351 -6.80 -3.20 -26.35
CA SER A 351 -7.87 -3.25 -25.35
C SER A 351 -7.52 -4.05 -24.09
N GLY A 352 -6.24 -4.18 -23.78
CA GLY A 352 -5.79 -4.76 -22.52
C GLY A 352 -6.10 -3.84 -21.30
N PRO A 353 -5.77 -4.27 -20.07
CA PRO A 353 -6.09 -3.50 -18.87
C PRO A 353 -5.53 -2.06 -18.88
N ALA A 354 -4.35 -1.83 -19.46
CA ALA A 354 -3.78 -0.49 -19.60
C ALA A 354 -4.59 0.38 -20.55
N GLY A 355 -4.90 -0.13 -21.75
CA GLY A 355 -5.65 0.62 -22.78
C GLY A 355 -7.07 0.94 -22.33
N LEU A 356 -7.81 -0.06 -21.84
CA LEU A 356 -9.18 0.14 -21.36
C LEU A 356 -9.25 1.09 -20.15
N THR A 357 -8.27 1.02 -19.24
CA THR A 357 -8.19 1.96 -18.11
C THR A 357 -7.95 3.40 -18.59
N ALA A 358 -7.01 3.58 -19.50
CA ALA A 358 -6.78 4.91 -20.09
C ALA A 358 -8.02 5.43 -20.80
N GLY A 359 -8.70 4.56 -21.58
CA GLY A 359 -9.94 4.89 -22.25
C GLY A 359 -11.04 5.34 -21.31
N TYR A 360 -11.25 4.59 -20.23
CA TYR A 360 -12.22 4.89 -19.18
C TYR A 360 -12.02 6.31 -18.60
N TYR A 361 -10.82 6.62 -18.14
CA TYR A 361 -10.56 7.92 -17.51
C TYR A 361 -10.56 9.07 -18.51
N LEU A 362 -10.06 8.89 -19.74
CA LEU A 362 -10.07 9.92 -20.77
C LEU A 362 -11.50 10.23 -21.26
N ALA A 363 -12.35 9.21 -21.43
CA ALA A 363 -13.75 9.42 -21.77
C ALA A 363 -14.49 10.19 -20.66
N LYS A 364 -14.21 9.90 -19.40
CA LYS A 364 -14.76 10.64 -18.23
C LYS A 364 -14.27 12.08 -18.14
N GLN A 365 -13.11 12.41 -18.72
CA GLN A 365 -12.65 13.79 -18.89
C GLN A 365 -13.27 14.50 -20.12
N GLY A 366 -14.19 13.85 -20.84
CA GLY A 366 -14.91 14.42 -21.98
C GLY A 366 -14.20 14.29 -23.32
N HIS A 367 -13.12 13.50 -23.42
CA HIS A 367 -12.47 13.23 -24.69
C HIS A 367 -13.21 12.14 -25.47
N ALA A 368 -13.21 12.24 -26.80
CA ALA A 368 -13.70 11.18 -27.69
C ALA A 368 -12.64 10.11 -27.82
N VAL A 369 -12.88 8.91 -27.28
CA VAL A 369 -11.90 7.83 -27.21
C VAL A 369 -12.27 6.68 -28.12
N THR A 370 -11.32 6.24 -28.97
CA THR A 370 -11.42 5.03 -29.77
C THR A 370 -10.30 4.07 -29.41
N VAL A 371 -10.65 2.85 -29.03
CA VAL A 371 -9.72 1.75 -28.76
C VAL A 371 -9.69 0.84 -29.97
N PHE A 372 -8.50 0.61 -30.51
CA PHE A 372 -8.26 -0.32 -31.63
C PHE A 372 -7.71 -1.63 -31.10
N GLU A 373 -8.44 -2.71 -31.33
CA GLU A 373 -8.09 -4.05 -30.88
C GLU A 373 -7.88 -5.00 -32.06
N ALA A 374 -6.73 -5.64 -32.09
CA ALA A 374 -6.38 -6.58 -33.16
C ALA A 374 -7.15 -7.90 -33.10
N LEU A 375 -7.57 -8.31 -31.89
CA LEU A 375 -8.27 -9.56 -31.61
C LEU A 375 -9.79 -9.39 -31.80
N PRO A 376 -10.54 -10.52 -31.93
CA PRO A 376 -11.99 -10.50 -32.05
C PRO A 376 -12.71 -10.19 -30.72
N GLU A 377 -12.00 -10.26 -29.58
CA GLU A 377 -12.53 -10.04 -28.24
C GLU A 377 -11.72 -8.99 -27.49
N PRO A 378 -12.37 -8.08 -26.73
CA PRO A 378 -11.66 -7.09 -25.92
C PRO A 378 -11.22 -7.68 -24.58
N GLY A 379 -10.22 -7.06 -23.94
CA GLY A 379 -9.72 -7.43 -22.62
C GLY A 379 -8.24 -7.81 -22.60
N GLY A 380 -7.60 -7.95 -23.77
CA GLY A 380 -6.18 -8.30 -23.86
C GLY A 380 -5.87 -9.61 -23.12
N MET A 381 -4.74 -9.66 -22.38
CA MET A 381 -4.34 -10.89 -21.66
C MET A 381 -5.32 -11.31 -20.55
N MET A 382 -6.17 -10.43 -20.04
CA MET A 382 -7.25 -10.86 -19.14
C MET A 382 -8.27 -11.76 -19.85
N ARG A 383 -8.51 -11.54 -21.16
CA ARG A 383 -9.40 -12.36 -21.99
C ARG A 383 -8.72 -13.61 -22.55
N VAL A 384 -7.52 -13.44 -23.13
CA VAL A 384 -6.92 -14.49 -23.92
C VAL A 384 -5.79 -15.25 -23.20
N GLY A 385 -5.28 -14.73 -22.10
CA GLY A 385 -4.20 -15.35 -21.34
C GLY A 385 -4.65 -16.01 -20.05
N ILE A 386 -5.66 -15.47 -19.38
CA ILE A 386 -6.18 -16.01 -18.12
C ILE A 386 -7.32 -16.98 -18.43
N PRO A 387 -7.27 -18.24 -17.94
CA PRO A 387 -8.33 -19.20 -18.20
C PRO A 387 -9.68 -18.84 -17.56
N ASP A 388 -10.78 -19.26 -18.19
CA ASP A 388 -12.15 -18.96 -17.75
C ASP A 388 -12.44 -19.45 -16.32
N TYR A 389 -11.84 -20.56 -15.88
CA TYR A 389 -12.01 -21.06 -14.51
C TYR A 389 -11.38 -20.16 -13.43
N ARG A 390 -10.56 -19.17 -13.80
CA ARG A 390 -10.01 -18.12 -12.92
C ARG A 390 -10.67 -16.78 -13.13
N LEU A 391 -11.02 -16.43 -14.36
CA LEU A 391 -11.68 -15.17 -14.71
C LEU A 391 -12.79 -15.45 -15.74
N PRO A 392 -14.02 -15.73 -15.30
CA PRO A 392 -15.13 -15.99 -16.19
C PRO A 392 -15.37 -14.85 -17.18
N PRO A 393 -15.58 -15.15 -18.47
CA PRO A 393 -15.79 -14.16 -19.52
C PRO A 393 -16.91 -13.15 -19.24
N GLU A 394 -18.01 -13.62 -18.65
CA GLU A 394 -19.15 -12.75 -18.30
C GLU A 394 -18.79 -11.69 -17.24
N LYS A 395 -17.91 -12.02 -16.30
CA LYS A 395 -17.44 -11.05 -15.29
C LYS A 395 -16.58 -9.96 -15.92
N LEU A 396 -15.67 -10.36 -16.79
CA LEU A 396 -14.83 -9.39 -17.53
C LEU A 396 -15.69 -8.54 -18.50
N ASN A 397 -16.66 -9.14 -19.17
CA ASN A 397 -17.55 -8.43 -20.08
C ASN A 397 -18.34 -7.34 -19.33
N ALA A 398 -18.92 -7.66 -18.18
CA ALA A 398 -19.65 -6.69 -17.38
C ALA A 398 -18.80 -5.45 -17.03
N GLU A 399 -17.52 -5.64 -16.71
CA GLU A 399 -16.60 -4.51 -16.42
C GLU A 399 -16.21 -3.74 -17.68
N ILE A 400 -16.05 -4.40 -18.82
CA ILE A 400 -15.81 -3.73 -20.11
C ILE A 400 -17.03 -2.95 -20.57
N ASP A 401 -18.23 -3.45 -20.32
CA ASP A 401 -19.47 -2.74 -20.67
C ASP A 401 -19.62 -1.46 -19.85
N VAL A 402 -19.24 -1.44 -18.57
CA VAL A 402 -19.14 -0.20 -17.78
C VAL A 402 -18.20 0.82 -18.44
N ILE A 403 -17.09 0.37 -19.03
CA ILE A 403 -16.17 1.26 -19.75
C ILE A 403 -16.82 1.78 -21.04
N ARG A 404 -17.52 0.93 -21.80
CA ARG A 404 -18.26 1.35 -23.01
C ARG A 404 -19.34 2.39 -22.69
N GLU A 405 -20.03 2.23 -21.58
CA GLU A 405 -21.05 3.17 -21.10
C GLU A 405 -20.50 4.59 -20.85
N THR A 406 -19.20 4.75 -20.64
CA THR A 406 -18.58 6.09 -20.59
C THR A 406 -18.41 6.76 -21.95
N GLY A 407 -18.71 6.05 -23.05
CA GLY A 407 -18.58 6.56 -24.43
C GLY A 407 -17.31 6.10 -25.15
N VAL A 408 -16.59 5.12 -24.62
CA VAL A 408 -15.41 4.51 -25.28
C VAL A 408 -15.89 3.64 -26.45
N ASP A 409 -15.44 3.96 -27.67
CA ASP A 409 -15.65 3.15 -28.87
C ASP A 409 -14.55 2.09 -29.00
N ILE A 410 -14.90 0.80 -29.07
CA ILE A 410 -13.93 -0.31 -29.18
C ILE A 410 -14.09 -0.97 -30.56
N LYS A 411 -13.07 -0.82 -31.41
CA LYS A 411 -13.00 -1.40 -32.76
C LYS A 411 -12.20 -2.70 -32.70
N LEU A 412 -12.90 -3.81 -32.77
CA LEU A 412 -12.34 -5.16 -32.80
C LEU A 412 -11.82 -5.53 -34.21
N ASN A 413 -10.96 -6.57 -34.28
CA ASN A 413 -10.34 -7.03 -35.52
C ASN A 413 -9.66 -5.90 -36.32
N THR A 414 -9.14 -4.90 -35.60
CA THR A 414 -8.54 -3.70 -36.20
C THR A 414 -7.10 -3.54 -35.68
N ARG A 415 -6.17 -4.14 -36.40
CA ARG A 415 -4.74 -4.01 -36.08
C ARG A 415 -4.24 -2.65 -36.60
N VAL A 416 -3.57 -1.89 -35.76
CA VAL A 416 -2.87 -0.65 -36.12
C VAL A 416 -1.44 -0.98 -36.52
N GLU A 417 -1.04 -0.59 -37.73
CA GLU A 417 0.33 -0.77 -38.22
C GLU A 417 1.16 0.52 -38.20
N SER A 418 0.50 1.69 -38.19
CA SER A 418 1.17 3.00 -38.21
C SER A 418 0.46 3.98 -37.27
N ILE A 419 1.26 4.68 -36.44
CA ILE A 419 0.74 5.78 -35.58
C ILE A 419 0.44 7.02 -36.41
N ASP A 420 1.19 7.29 -37.47
CA ASP A 420 0.98 8.45 -38.35
C ASP A 420 -0.39 8.38 -39.06
N ASP A 421 -0.88 7.18 -39.35
CA ASP A 421 -2.22 7.00 -39.93
C ASP A 421 -3.32 7.44 -38.95
N LEU A 422 -3.14 7.24 -37.65
CA LEU A 422 -4.08 7.71 -36.65
C LEU A 422 -4.12 9.25 -36.56
N PHE A 423 -2.96 9.89 -36.58
CA PHE A 423 -2.92 11.37 -36.64
C PHE A 423 -3.55 11.89 -37.95
N SER A 424 -3.35 11.23 -39.08
CA SER A 424 -3.96 11.54 -40.36
C SER A 424 -5.48 11.39 -40.33
N GLN A 425 -6.02 10.51 -39.49
CA GLN A 425 -7.47 10.36 -39.24
C GLN A 425 -8.02 11.41 -38.25
N GLY A 426 -7.17 12.33 -37.76
CA GLY A 426 -7.58 13.45 -36.91
C GLY A 426 -7.62 13.15 -35.41
N TYR A 427 -6.89 12.16 -34.93
CA TYR A 427 -6.65 11.99 -33.50
C TYR A 427 -5.64 13.01 -33.00
N ASP A 428 -5.90 13.59 -31.82
CA ASP A 428 -5.02 14.60 -31.18
C ASP A 428 -3.90 13.95 -30.34
N ALA A 429 -4.12 12.73 -29.87
CA ALA A 429 -3.17 11.97 -29.05
C ALA A 429 -3.33 10.47 -29.27
N VAL A 430 -2.23 9.72 -29.06
CA VAL A 430 -2.20 8.26 -29.20
C VAL A 430 -1.62 7.63 -27.93
N PHE A 431 -2.28 6.60 -27.39
CA PHE A 431 -1.76 5.74 -26.33
C PHE A 431 -1.47 4.35 -26.88
N ALA A 432 -0.19 3.97 -26.95
CA ALA A 432 0.26 2.66 -27.42
C ALA A 432 0.34 1.67 -26.23
N ALA A 433 -0.58 0.73 -26.16
CA ALA A 433 -0.67 -0.32 -25.14
C ALA A 433 -0.94 -1.71 -25.76
N PRO A 434 -0.18 -2.14 -26.81
CA PRO A 434 -0.45 -3.41 -27.49
C PRO A 434 -0.16 -4.65 -26.64
N GLY A 435 0.48 -4.49 -25.47
CA GLY A 435 0.82 -5.59 -24.57
C GLY A 435 2.04 -6.39 -25.03
N ALA A 436 2.18 -7.64 -24.51
CA ALA A 436 3.24 -8.58 -24.82
C ALA A 436 2.60 -9.94 -25.16
N HIS A 437 2.42 -10.23 -26.45
CA HIS A 437 1.66 -11.39 -26.94
C HIS A 437 2.53 -12.48 -27.59
N GLN A 438 3.82 -12.22 -27.79
CA GLN A 438 4.75 -13.18 -28.40
C GLN A 438 5.48 -13.98 -27.32
N GLY A 439 5.43 -15.30 -27.38
CA GLY A 439 6.18 -16.15 -26.46
C GLY A 439 7.67 -16.18 -26.76
N MET A 440 8.46 -16.30 -25.73
CA MET A 440 9.91 -16.47 -25.86
C MET A 440 10.24 -17.88 -26.29
N LYS A 441 11.17 -18.01 -27.25
CA LYS A 441 11.73 -19.30 -27.66
C LYS A 441 12.68 -19.85 -26.60
N MET A 442 12.68 -21.19 -26.45
CA MET A 442 13.59 -21.89 -25.53
C MET A 442 15.05 -21.85 -26.02
N GLY A 443 15.25 -21.70 -27.32
CA GLY A 443 16.59 -21.70 -27.93
C GLY A 443 17.22 -23.07 -27.90
N VAL A 444 16.42 -24.13 -28.04
CA VAL A 444 16.87 -25.51 -28.06
C VAL A 444 16.60 -26.19 -29.43
N ASP A 445 17.46 -27.09 -29.82
CA ASP A 445 17.26 -27.84 -31.06
C ASP A 445 15.94 -28.61 -31.04
N GLY A 446 15.15 -28.50 -32.12
CA GLY A 446 13.88 -29.18 -32.26
C GLY A 446 12.68 -28.46 -31.63
N GLU A 447 12.81 -27.23 -31.15
CA GLU A 447 11.66 -26.47 -30.58
C GLU A 447 10.57 -26.10 -31.61
N GLU A 448 10.87 -26.19 -32.92
CA GLU A 448 9.94 -25.88 -34.01
C GLU A 448 9.16 -27.13 -34.50
N VAL A 449 9.39 -28.31 -33.91
CA VAL A 449 8.68 -29.50 -34.33
C VAL A 449 7.21 -29.47 -33.94
N GLN A 450 6.37 -30.09 -34.76
CA GLN A 450 4.93 -30.16 -34.50
C GLN A 450 4.65 -30.84 -33.14
N GLY A 451 3.81 -30.26 -32.32
CA GLY A 451 3.50 -30.68 -30.95
C GLY A 451 4.21 -29.85 -29.87
N VAL A 452 5.10 -28.94 -30.30
CA VAL A 452 5.63 -27.89 -29.41
C VAL A 452 4.81 -26.64 -29.63
N PHE A 453 4.32 -26.04 -28.50
CA PHE A 453 3.47 -24.86 -28.48
C PHE A 453 4.13 -23.75 -27.69
N ASP A 454 3.91 -22.51 -28.08
CA ASP A 454 4.11 -21.33 -27.24
C ASP A 454 2.96 -21.21 -26.24
N GLY A 455 3.26 -21.00 -24.96
CA GLY A 455 2.27 -20.97 -23.86
C GLY A 455 1.24 -19.86 -23.99
N ALA A 456 1.65 -18.66 -24.41
CA ALA A 456 0.73 -17.54 -24.60
C ALA A 456 -0.23 -17.79 -25.76
N THR A 457 0.29 -18.30 -26.87
CA THR A 457 -0.51 -18.72 -28.05
C THR A 457 -1.44 -19.88 -27.70
N PHE A 458 -0.94 -20.88 -26.96
CA PHE A 458 -1.74 -22.01 -26.51
C PHE A 458 -2.97 -21.56 -25.70
N LEU A 459 -2.78 -20.72 -24.68
CA LEU A 459 -3.88 -20.21 -23.86
C LEU A 459 -4.83 -19.32 -24.69
N ARG A 460 -4.29 -18.45 -25.54
CA ARG A 460 -5.09 -17.60 -26.41
C ARG A 460 -6.02 -18.38 -27.33
N GLU A 461 -5.51 -19.43 -27.97
CA GLU A 461 -6.31 -20.25 -28.89
C GLU A 461 -7.45 -20.98 -28.13
N ILE A 462 -7.16 -21.51 -26.93
CA ILE A 462 -8.15 -22.19 -26.10
C ILE A 462 -9.23 -21.18 -25.65
N ASN A 463 -8.82 -20.02 -25.10
CA ASN A 463 -9.76 -19.02 -24.60
C ASN A 463 -10.59 -18.35 -25.73
N LEU A 464 -10.12 -18.40 -26.98
CA LEU A 464 -10.88 -18.02 -28.17
C LEU A 464 -11.75 -19.18 -28.73
N GLY A 465 -11.88 -20.28 -27.98
CA GLY A 465 -12.76 -21.41 -28.32
C GLY A 465 -12.20 -22.38 -29.38
N ARG A 466 -10.91 -22.26 -29.72
CA ARG A 466 -10.29 -23.18 -30.68
C ARG A 466 -9.91 -24.52 -30.02
N LYS A 467 -10.16 -25.62 -30.68
CA LYS A 467 -9.82 -26.95 -30.17
C LYS A 467 -8.35 -27.26 -30.45
N ILE A 468 -7.56 -27.44 -29.39
CA ILE A 468 -6.19 -27.93 -29.46
C ILE A 468 -6.14 -29.35 -28.89
N TYR A 469 -5.46 -30.24 -29.58
CA TYR A 469 -5.23 -31.61 -29.12
C TYR A 469 -3.77 -31.75 -28.66
N THR A 470 -3.58 -31.96 -27.33
CA THR A 470 -2.24 -32.06 -26.71
C THR A 470 -1.77 -33.51 -26.49
N GLY A 471 -2.66 -34.50 -26.69
CA GLY A 471 -2.36 -35.91 -26.34
C GLY A 471 -2.52 -36.18 -24.85
N ALA A 472 -2.05 -37.34 -24.40
CA ALA A 472 -2.22 -37.79 -23.03
C ALA A 472 -1.14 -37.30 -22.05
N ARG A 473 0.10 -37.09 -22.55
CA ARG A 473 1.26 -36.70 -21.75
C ARG A 473 1.75 -35.33 -22.21
N VAL A 474 1.70 -34.35 -21.33
CA VAL A 474 2.07 -32.96 -21.65
C VAL A 474 3.20 -32.50 -20.74
N ALA A 475 4.25 -31.91 -21.34
CA ALA A 475 5.26 -31.16 -20.61
C ALA A 475 4.97 -29.66 -20.73
N VAL A 476 5.07 -28.92 -19.62
CA VAL A 476 5.02 -27.44 -19.60
C VAL A 476 6.36 -26.94 -19.10
N ILE A 477 7.04 -26.13 -19.91
CA ILE A 477 8.37 -25.63 -19.59
C ILE A 477 8.22 -24.20 -18.97
N GLY A 478 8.53 -24.05 -17.69
CA GLY A 478 8.43 -22.76 -17.01
C GLY A 478 7.96 -22.90 -15.57
N GLY A 479 7.91 -21.80 -14.82
CA GLY A 479 7.51 -21.78 -13.41
C GLY A 479 6.73 -20.52 -13.01
N GLY A 480 6.25 -19.75 -14.00
CA GLY A 480 5.38 -18.58 -13.79
C GLY A 480 3.90 -18.93 -13.92
N ASN A 481 3.03 -17.94 -13.68
CA ASN A 481 1.57 -18.12 -13.74
C ASN A 481 1.10 -18.69 -15.10
N VAL A 482 1.70 -18.27 -16.22
CA VAL A 482 1.39 -18.82 -17.56
C VAL A 482 1.67 -20.33 -17.63
N ALA A 483 2.73 -20.81 -16.97
CA ALA A 483 3.05 -22.24 -16.94
C ALA A 483 2.02 -23.02 -16.10
N ILE A 484 1.62 -22.47 -14.96
CA ILE A 484 0.57 -23.06 -14.11
C ILE A 484 -0.76 -23.10 -14.87
N ASP A 485 -1.16 -22.00 -15.51
CA ASP A 485 -2.40 -21.91 -16.29
C ASP A 485 -2.38 -22.90 -17.48
N ALA A 486 -1.28 -22.96 -18.23
CA ALA A 486 -1.14 -23.89 -19.35
C ALA A 486 -1.20 -25.36 -18.88
N ALA A 487 -0.62 -25.68 -17.75
CA ALA A 487 -0.65 -27.01 -17.17
C ALA A 487 -2.07 -27.41 -16.72
N ARG A 488 -2.76 -26.53 -15.99
CA ARG A 488 -4.13 -26.76 -15.51
C ARG A 488 -5.14 -26.82 -16.67
N VAL A 489 -4.97 -25.97 -17.69
CA VAL A 489 -5.77 -26.02 -18.93
C VAL A 489 -5.54 -27.34 -19.66
N SER A 490 -4.28 -27.83 -19.74
CA SER A 490 -3.98 -29.12 -20.40
C SER A 490 -4.74 -30.30 -19.80
N LEU A 491 -4.90 -30.34 -18.47
CA LEU A 491 -5.76 -31.35 -17.81
C LEU A 491 -7.22 -31.22 -18.26
N ARG A 492 -7.77 -29.99 -18.25
CA ARG A 492 -9.17 -29.70 -18.59
C ARG A 492 -9.53 -30.05 -20.03
N ILE A 493 -8.56 -29.99 -20.96
CA ILE A 493 -8.77 -30.41 -22.37
C ILE A 493 -8.45 -31.88 -22.62
N GLY A 494 -8.19 -32.66 -21.54
CA GLY A 494 -8.13 -34.13 -21.62
C GLY A 494 -6.76 -34.77 -21.50
N ALA A 495 -5.68 -34.06 -21.20
CA ALA A 495 -4.40 -34.66 -20.85
C ALA A 495 -4.56 -35.54 -19.58
N LYS A 496 -3.86 -36.67 -19.56
CA LYS A 496 -3.91 -37.63 -18.44
C LYS A 496 -2.76 -37.44 -17.46
N LYS A 497 -1.64 -36.91 -17.94
CA LYS A 497 -0.46 -36.63 -17.16
C LYS A 497 0.16 -35.33 -17.65
N VAL A 498 0.29 -34.36 -16.73
CA VAL A 498 0.93 -33.09 -17.02
C VAL A 498 2.11 -32.91 -16.06
N THR A 499 3.26 -32.55 -16.63
CA THR A 499 4.48 -32.33 -15.88
C THR A 499 5.04 -30.95 -16.20
N ILE A 500 5.14 -30.10 -15.19
CA ILE A 500 5.85 -28.83 -15.28
C ILE A 500 7.34 -29.11 -15.13
N VAL A 501 8.16 -28.66 -16.09
CA VAL A 501 9.61 -28.76 -16.04
C VAL A 501 10.19 -27.40 -15.68
N TYR A 502 10.84 -27.30 -14.53
CA TYR A 502 11.34 -26.04 -14.02
C TYR A 502 12.83 -26.11 -13.66
N ARG A 503 13.60 -25.13 -14.14
CA ARG A 503 15.07 -25.10 -14.02
C ARG A 503 15.60 -24.73 -12.64
N ARG A 504 14.75 -24.33 -11.68
CA ARG A 504 15.07 -23.98 -10.29
C ARG A 504 14.25 -24.84 -9.32
N THR A 505 14.21 -24.45 -8.03
CA THR A 505 13.36 -25.10 -7.02
C THR A 505 12.06 -24.35 -6.84
N ARG A 506 11.18 -24.88 -5.98
CA ARG A 506 9.91 -24.26 -5.63
C ARG A 506 10.07 -22.82 -5.09
N ALA A 507 11.10 -22.59 -4.29
CA ALA A 507 11.36 -21.28 -3.67
C ALA A 507 11.61 -20.16 -4.70
N GLU A 508 12.12 -20.50 -5.89
CA GLU A 508 12.37 -19.54 -6.97
C GLU A 508 11.25 -19.48 -8.02
N MET A 509 10.13 -20.20 -7.83
CA MET A 509 8.98 -20.09 -8.75
C MET A 509 8.33 -18.71 -8.64
N PRO A 510 8.15 -17.98 -9.76
CA PRO A 510 7.50 -16.68 -9.75
C PRO A 510 5.96 -16.76 -9.76
N ALA A 511 5.37 -17.96 -9.93
CA ALA A 511 3.94 -18.16 -9.82
C ALA A 511 3.47 -17.97 -8.37
N SER A 512 2.20 -17.56 -8.18
CA SER A 512 1.65 -17.39 -6.85
C SER A 512 1.62 -18.72 -6.08
N PRO A 513 1.90 -18.72 -4.77
CA PRO A 513 1.90 -19.95 -3.98
C PRO A 513 0.56 -20.70 -4.04
N GLU A 514 -0.55 -19.98 -4.02
CA GLU A 514 -1.91 -20.57 -4.10
C GLU A 514 -2.14 -21.29 -5.43
N GLU A 515 -1.65 -20.73 -6.54
CA GLU A 515 -1.79 -21.35 -7.86
C GLU A 515 -0.89 -22.60 -8.01
N ILE A 516 0.28 -22.60 -7.39
CA ILE A 516 1.16 -23.77 -7.34
C ILE A 516 0.49 -24.89 -6.55
N GLU A 517 -0.08 -24.60 -5.37
CA GLU A 517 -0.81 -25.58 -4.57
C GLU A 517 -2.01 -26.13 -5.33
N ALA A 518 -2.82 -25.26 -5.94
CA ALA A 518 -3.98 -25.69 -6.72
C ALA A 518 -3.58 -26.62 -7.89
N ALA A 519 -2.44 -26.37 -8.53
CA ALA A 519 -1.91 -27.26 -9.59
C ALA A 519 -1.50 -28.64 -9.04
N LEU A 520 -0.84 -28.67 -7.87
CA LEU A 520 -0.45 -29.91 -7.19
C LEU A 520 -1.67 -30.72 -6.74
N GLU A 521 -2.70 -30.06 -6.18
CA GLU A 521 -3.97 -30.69 -5.79
C GLU A 521 -4.69 -31.30 -7.00
N GLU A 522 -4.62 -30.68 -8.18
CA GLU A 522 -5.16 -31.20 -9.44
C GLU A 522 -4.33 -32.34 -10.04
N GLY A 523 -3.24 -32.77 -9.37
CA GLY A 523 -2.41 -33.91 -9.78
C GLY A 523 -1.33 -33.57 -10.82
N ILE A 524 -1.00 -32.28 -10.99
CA ILE A 524 0.12 -31.86 -11.85
C ILE A 524 1.45 -32.14 -11.14
N GLU A 525 2.35 -32.83 -11.84
CA GLU A 525 3.70 -33.08 -11.34
C GLU A 525 4.62 -31.90 -11.66
N ILE A 526 5.57 -31.60 -10.77
CA ILE A 526 6.61 -30.59 -11.02
C ILE A 526 7.99 -31.24 -10.95
N MET A 527 8.70 -31.21 -12.07
CA MET A 527 10.07 -31.64 -12.18
C MET A 527 11.01 -30.46 -11.98
N PHE A 528 11.54 -30.33 -10.79
CA PHE A 528 12.47 -29.27 -10.41
C PHE A 528 13.89 -29.55 -10.90
N LEU A 529 14.71 -28.52 -11.00
CA LEU A 529 16.12 -28.57 -11.35
C LEU A 529 16.36 -29.31 -12.70
N ALA A 530 15.51 -29.04 -13.68
CA ALA A 530 15.60 -29.60 -15.04
C ALA A 530 15.42 -28.49 -16.07
N ALA A 531 16.30 -28.45 -17.06
CA ALA A 531 16.23 -27.50 -18.18
C ALA A 531 16.33 -28.23 -19.53
N PRO A 532 15.45 -27.91 -20.50
CA PRO A 532 15.48 -28.44 -21.84
C PRO A 532 16.82 -28.20 -22.54
N VAL A 533 17.27 -29.18 -23.33
CA VAL A 533 18.47 -29.12 -24.18
C VAL A 533 18.13 -29.39 -25.63
N ARG A 534 17.25 -30.39 -25.86
CA ARG A 534 16.88 -30.79 -27.21
C ARG A 534 15.51 -31.48 -27.19
N ILE A 535 14.80 -31.36 -28.30
CA ILE A 535 13.53 -32.04 -28.57
C ILE A 535 13.68 -32.86 -29.88
N ASP A 536 13.48 -34.15 -29.76
CA ASP A 536 13.48 -35.04 -30.92
C ASP A 536 12.06 -35.59 -31.14
N ARG A 537 11.56 -35.60 -32.36
CA ARG A 537 10.26 -36.19 -32.68
C ARG A 537 10.42 -37.59 -33.26
N THR A 538 9.73 -38.56 -32.66
CA THR A 538 9.68 -39.95 -33.17
C THR A 538 8.21 -40.37 -33.36
N GLY A 539 7.72 -40.28 -34.57
CA GLY A 539 6.30 -40.51 -34.86
C GLY A 539 5.40 -39.46 -34.22
N LYS A 540 4.55 -39.87 -33.26
CA LYS A 540 3.66 -38.99 -32.51
C LYS A 540 4.24 -38.57 -31.16
N THR A 541 5.39 -39.11 -30.77
CA THR A 541 5.99 -38.84 -29.44
C THR A 541 7.13 -37.83 -29.57
N LEU A 542 7.22 -36.92 -28.62
CA LEU A 542 8.31 -35.97 -28.44
C LEU A 542 9.22 -36.46 -27.32
N LYS A 543 10.51 -36.60 -27.62
CA LYS A 543 11.55 -36.91 -26.65
C LYS A 543 12.21 -35.63 -26.19
N LEU A 544 11.91 -35.22 -24.96
CA LEU A 544 12.50 -34.06 -24.33
C LEU A 544 13.77 -34.47 -23.58
N THR A 545 14.92 -34.01 -24.02
CA THR A 545 16.20 -34.18 -23.33
C THR A 545 16.44 -32.96 -22.48
N CYS A 546 16.69 -33.18 -21.18
CA CYS A 546 16.96 -32.12 -20.17
C CYS A 546 18.31 -32.37 -19.51
N ASN A 547 18.99 -31.27 -19.12
CA ASN A 547 20.07 -31.31 -18.14
C ASN A 547 19.48 -31.20 -16.74
N ARG A 548 20.12 -31.91 -15.78
CA ARG A 548 19.91 -31.57 -14.36
C ARG A 548 20.63 -30.26 -14.03
N MET A 549 20.02 -29.50 -13.11
CA MET A 549 20.52 -28.20 -12.72
C MET A 549 20.92 -28.20 -11.26
N GLU A 550 21.83 -27.30 -10.90
CA GLU A 550 22.12 -26.90 -9.52
C GLU A 550 21.89 -25.38 -9.38
N LEU A 551 21.76 -24.91 -8.14
CA LEU A 551 21.56 -23.50 -7.87
C LEU A 551 22.87 -22.81 -7.48
N GLY A 552 23.30 -21.85 -8.29
CA GLY A 552 24.44 -20.97 -8.03
C GLY A 552 24.04 -19.70 -7.24
N GLU A 553 24.83 -18.64 -7.38
CA GLU A 553 24.61 -17.34 -6.75
C GLU A 553 23.34 -16.66 -7.27
N PRO A 554 22.71 -15.75 -6.47
CA PRO A 554 21.55 -14.99 -6.91
C PRO A 554 21.81 -14.16 -8.17
N ASP A 555 20.81 -14.05 -9.02
CA ASP A 555 20.79 -13.16 -10.18
C ASP A 555 20.29 -11.74 -9.79
N ALA A 556 20.19 -10.84 -10.77
CA ALA A 556 19.73 -9.47 -10.55
C ALA A 556 18.27 -9.38 -10.00
N SER A 557 17.48 -10.45 -10.08
CA SER A 557 16.14 -10.55 -9.49
C SER A 557 16.15 -11.12 -8.06
N GLY A 558 17.32 -11.39 -7.49
CA GLY A 558 17.48 -12.02 -6.18
C GLY A 558 17.28 -13.54 -6.17
N ARG A 559 16.93 -14.17 -7.32
CA ARG A 559 16.71 -15.61 -7.41
C ARG A 559 18.01 -16.33 -7.77
N ARG A 560 18.27 -17.48 -7.17
CA ARG A 560 19.47 -18.26 -7.43
C ARG A 560 19.54 -18.71 -8.89
N ARG A 561 20.71 -18.56 -9.52
CA ARG A 561 20.92 -18.90 -10.93
C ARG A 561 20.91 -20.42 -11.12
N PRO A 562 20.19 -20.93 -12.16
CA PRO A 562 20.30 -22.34 -12.51
C PRO A 562 21.60 -22.58 -13.30
N VAL A 563 22.40 -23.54 -12.86
CA VAL A 563 23.67 -23.94 -13.49
C VAL A 563 23.53 -25.39 -13.96
N PRO A 564 23.79 -25.71 -15.24
CA PRO A 564 23.68 -27.07 -15.73
C PRO A 564 24.81 -27.97 -15.21
N ILE A 565 24.45 -29.16 -14.74
CA ILE A 565 25.40 -30.19 -14.32
C ILE A 565 25.85 -30.93 -15.59
N LYS A 566 27.14 -30.90 -15.90
CA LYS A 566 27.71 -31.54 -17.08
C LYS A 566 27.52 -33.06 -17.04
N GLY A 567 27.08 -33.66 -18.17
CA GLY A 567 26.91 -35.10 -18.32
C GLY A 567 25.72 -35.66 -17.52
N SER A 568 24.75 -34.81 -17.16
CA SER A 568 23.56 -35.18 -16.40
C SER A 568 22.31 -35.29 -17.28
N GLU A 569 22.47 -35.35 -18.57
CA GLU A 569 21.36 -35.40 -19.54
C GLU A 569 20.48 -36.61 -19.26
N PHE A 570 19.18 -36.41 -19.34
CA PHE A 570 18.17 -37.45 -19.27
C PHE A 570 17.03 -37.14 -20.24
N THR A 571 16.32 -38.14 -20.66
CA THR A 571 15.26 -38.02 -21.67
C THR A 571 13.92 -38.50 -21.10
N THR A 572 12.86 -37.75 -21.37
CA THR A 572 11.49 -38.10 -21.02
C THR A 572 10.60 -37.95 -22.26
N GLU A 573 9.57 -38.79 -22.38
CA GLU A 573 8.67 -38.80 -23.53
C GLU A 573 7.33 -38.10 -23.21
N PHE A 574 6.90 -37.25 -24.14
CA PHE A 574 5.63 -36.50 -24.09
C PHE A 574 4.93 -36.58 -25.46
N ASP A 575 3.64 -36.26 -25.47
CA ASP A 575 2.86 -36.13 -26.69
C ASP A 575 2.85 -34.67 -27.16
N SER A 576 2.94 -33.71 -26.20
CA SER A 576 3.11 -32.29 -26.49
C SER A 576 4.01 -31.60 -25.45
N ILE A 577 4.63 -30.49 -25.89
CA ILE A 577 5.46 -29.62 -25.03
C ILE A 577 4.95 -28.18 -25.18
N ILE A 578 4.74 -27.47 -24.06
CA ILE A 578 4.30 -26.09 -24.04
C ILE A 578 5.39 -25.22 -23.40
N ALA A 579 5.95 -24.29 -24.17
CA ALA A 579 6.97 -23.36 -23.70
C ALA A 579 6.35 -22.13 -23.04
N ALA A 580 6.44 -22.01 -21.71
CA ALA A 580 5.89 -20.91 -20.91
C ALA A 580 6.99 -20.18 -20.13
N ILE A 581 8.03 -19.72 -20.85
CA ILE A 581 9.27 -19.18 -20.28
C ILE A 581 9.37 -17.64 -20.33
N GLY A 582 8.31 -16.98 -20.75
CA GLY A 582 8.21 -15.53 -20.87
C GLY A 582 7.58 -15.07 -22.17
N GLN A 583 7.34 -13.78 -22.25
CA GLN A 583 6.71 -13.11 -23.40
C GLN A 583 7.43 -11.81 -23.71
N PHE A 584 7.22 -11.27 -24.91
CA PHE A 584 7.73 -9.95 -25.32
C PHE A 584 6.72 -9.23 -26.22
N PRO A 585 6.80 -7.89 -26.28
CA PRO A 585 5.95 -7.08 -27.17
C PRO A 585 6.29 -7.30 -28.66
N ASP A 586 5.24 -7.31 -29.49
CA ASP A 586 5.35 -7.24 -30.94
C ASP A 586 4.95 -5.82 -31.39
N ILE A 587 5.95 -4.95 -31.60
CA ILE A 587 5.74 -3.56 -31.94
C ILE A 587 5.95 -3.36 -33.45
N PRO A 588 4.90 -2.92 -34.21
CA PRO A 588 5.03 -2.64 -35.63
C PRO A 588 6.10 -1.56 -35.93
N GLU A 589 6.87 -1.76 -36.99
CA GLU A 589 7.90 -0.79 -37.40
C GLU A 589 7.29 0.61 -37.67
N GLY A 590 6.07 0.67 -38.20
CA GLY A 590 5.36 1.93 -38.47
C GLY A 590 4.94 2.72 -37.23
N PHE A 591 5.22 2.23 -36.02
CA PHE A 591 5.06 3.05 -34.80
C PHE A 591 6.18 4.09 -34.66
N ASN A 592 7.34 3.88 -35.28
CA ASN A 592 8.51 4.76 -35.23
C ASN A 592 8.92 5.17 -33.79
N LEU A 593 8.79 4.24 -32.84
CA LEU A 593 9.10 4.47 -31.42
C LEU A 593 10.48 3.89 -31.08
N LYS A 594 11.16 4.51 -30.14
CA LYS A 594 12.40 3.97 -29.60
C LYS A 594 12.10 2.75 -28.75
N LEU A 595 12.75 1.62 -29.08
CA LEU A 595 12.65 0.38 -28.34
C LEU A 595 13.84 0.21 -27.38
N GLY A 596 13.58 -0.43 -26.27
CA GLY A 596 14.54 -0.84 -25.27
C GLY A 596 14.86 -2.34 -25.35
N ARG A 597 15.45 -2.88 -24.28
CA ARG A 597 15.76 -4.30 -24.16
C ARG A 597 14.47 -5.13 -24.18
N GLY A 598 14.44 -6.22 -24.94
CA GLY A 598 13.27 -7.10 -25.06
C GLY A 598 12.13 -6.49 -25.87
N SER A 599 12.43 -5.61 -26.84
CA SER A 599 11.47 -4.96 -27.74
C SER A 599 10.44 -4.07 -27.01
N THR A 600 10.71 -3.64 -25.77
CA THR A 600 9.82 -2.75 -25.02
C THR A 600 9.91 -1.32 -25.52
N ILE A 601 8.80 -0.58 -25.51
CA ILE A 601 8.75 0.84 -25.89
C ILE A 601 9.39 1.67 -24.78
N GLN A 602 10.29 2.60 -25.13
CA GLN A 602 10.85 3.53 -24.17
C GLN A 602 9.88 4.68 -23.90
N ALA A 603 9.46 4.82 -22.65
CA ALA A 603 8.57 5.88 -22.19
C ALA A 603 9.06 6.46 -20.85
N SER A 604 8.67 7.71 -20.57
CA SER A 604 8.94 8.37 -19.29
C SER A 604 8.29 7.63 -18.13
N ALA A 605 9.04 7.35 -17.08
CA ALA A 605 8.52 6.72 -15.87
C ALA A 605 7.46 7.60 -15.15
N GLU A 606 7.56 8.92 -15.27
CA GLU A 606 6.65 9.86 -14.61
C GLU A 606 5.38 10.12 -15.41
N THR A 607 5.49 10.26 -16.74
CA THR A 607 4.39 10.75 -17.58
C THR A 607 3.89 9.74 -18.59
N SER A 608 4.56 8.60 -18.75
CA SER A 608 4.30 7.60 -19.82
C SER A 608 4.50 8.15 -21.25
N ALA A 609 4.99 9.40 -21.42
CA ALA A 609 5.25 9.99 -22.72
C ALA A 609 6.45 9.31 -23.41
N THR A 610 6.32 9.08 -24.73
CA THR A 610 7.41 8.57 -25.57
C THR A 610 8.27 9.71 -26.12
N SER A 611 9.28 9.39 -26.93
CA SER A 611 10.07 10.41 -27.65
C SER A 611 9.28 11.08 -28.79
N SER A 612 8.15 10.52 -29.21
CA SER A 612 7.29 11.06 -30.26
C SER A 612 6.21 11.96 -29.68
N LYS A 613 6.09 13.19 -30.19
CA LYS A 613 5.13 14.18 -29.68
C LYS A 613 3.68 13.68 -29.87
N GLY A 614 2.88 13.77 -28.82
CA GLY A 614 1.48 13.33 -28.86
C GLY A 614 1.31 11.81 -28.72
N VAL A 615 2.37 11.08 -28.37
CA VAL A 615 2.34 9.61 -28.22
C VAL A 615 2.81 9.21 -26.81
N TRP A 616 1.99 8.41 -26.17
CA TRP A 616 2.27 7.76 -24.87
C TRP A 616 2.33 6.25 -25.04
N ALA A 617 2.99 5.57 -24.12
CA ALA A 617 2.99 4.11 -24.07
C ALA A 617 2.91 3.61 -22.63
N GLY A 618 2.33 2.40 -22.43
CA GLY A 618 2.18 1.81 -21.11
C GLY A 618 1.80 0.33 -21.13
N GLY A 619 1.66 -0.23 -19.92
CA GLY A 619 1.44 -1.66 -19.72
C GLY A 619 2.64 -2.50 -20.16
N ASP A 620 2.41 -3.78 -20.48
CA ASP A 620 3.46 -4.75 -20.81
C ASP A 620 4.28 -4.36 -22.05
N ALA A 621 3.77 -3.46 -22.89
CA ALA A 621 4.54 -2.92 -24.01
C ALA A 621 5.74 -2.06 -23.56
N VAL A 622 5.73 -1.56 -22.31
CA VAL A 622 6.79 -0.73 -21.71
C VAL A 622 7.55 -1.49 -20.63
N SER A 623 6.84 -2.12 -19.69
CA SER A 623 7.45 -2.82 -18.56
C SER A 623 7.98 -4.21 -18.92
N GLY A 624 7.58 -4.79 -20.05
CA GLY A 624 7.56 -6.23 -20.25
C GLY A 624 6.36 -6.86 -19.48
N PRO A 625 6.14 -8.18 -19.62
CA PRO A 625 5.04 -8.86 -18.94
C PRO A 625 5.06 -8.65 -17.43
N ALA A 626 3.98 -8.09 -16.93
CA ALA A 626 3.81 -7.71 -15.52
C ALA A 626 2.42 -8.15 -15.01
N SER A 627 1.81 -7.40 -14.09
CA SER A 627 0.51 -7.73 -13.53
C SER A 627 -0.62 -6.85 -14.08
N VAL A 628 -1.86 -7.33 -13.94
CA VAL A 628 -3.05 -6.55 -14.32
C VAL A 628 -3.11 -5.22 -13.58
N ILE A 629 -2.79 -5.20 -12.27
CA ILE A 629 -2.85 -3.97 -11.47
C ILE A 629 -1.77 -2.94 -11.87
N GLU A 630 -0.58 -3.39 -12.28
CA GLU A 630 0.47 -2.51 -12.82
C GLU A 630 0.07 -1.93 -14.18
N ALA A 631 -0.54 -2.74 -15.03
CA ALA A 631 -1.05 -2.27 -16.32
C ALA A 631 -2.18 -1.23 -16.14
N ILE A 632 -3.09 -1.43 -15.18
CA ILE A 632 -4.12 -0.44 -14.79
C ILE A 632 -3.46 0.86 -14.30
N ALA A 633 -2.47 0.78 -13.43
CA ALA A 633 -1.74 1.94 -12.93
C ALA A 633 -1.06 2.72 -14.07
N ALA A 634 -0.45 2.01 -15.03
CA ALA A 634 0.14 2.62 -16.23
C ALA A 634 -0.92 3.35 -17.09
N GLY A 635 -2.10 2.73 -17.28
CA GLY A 635 -3.22 3.33 -17.99
C GLY A 635 -3.73 4.61 -17.33
N ARG A 636 -3.86 4.61 -15.99
CA ARG A 636 -4.22 5.82 -15.22
C ARG A 636 -3.20 6.94 -15.39
N LYS A 637 -1.92 6.61 -15.25
CA LYS A 637 -0.83 7.56 -15.41
C LYS A 637 -0.83 8.20 -16.80
N ALA A 638 -0.98 7.38 -17.84
CA ALA A 638 -1.07 7.83 -19.21
C ALA A 638 -2.30 8.75 -19.42
N ALA A 639 -3.47 8.37 -18.88
CA ALA A 639 -4.69 9.16 -18.99
C ALA A 639 -4.51 10.57 -18.39
N ALA A 640 -3.96 10.67 -17.18
CA ALA A 640 -3.69 11.95 -16.53
C ALA A 640 -2.72 12.83 -17.35
N SER A 641 -1.68 12.22 -17.91
CA SER A 641 -0.69 12.91 -18.73
C SER A 641 -1.26 13.37 -20.08
N ILE A 642 -2.08 12.53 -20.73
CA ILE A 642 -2.75 12.83 -21.99
C ILE A 642 -3.78 13.96 -21.79
N ASP A 643 -4.62 13.88 -20.75
CA ASP A 643 -5.59 14.93 -20.42
C ASP A 643 -4.90 16.28 -20.26
N LYS A 644 -3.80 16.32 -19.50
CA LYS A 644 -3.00 17.54 -19.32
C LYS A 644 -2.44 18.08 -20.65
N TYR A 645 -1.95 17.20 -21.52
CA TYR A 645 -1.46 17.58 -22.85
C TYR A 645 -2.56 18.16 -23.75
N LEU A 646 -3.78 17.64 -23.64
CA LEU A 646 -4.95 18.10 -24.41
C LEU A 646 -5.60 19.35 -23.83
N GLY A 647 -5.05 19.93 -22.75
CA GLY A 647 -5.51 21.18 -22.14
C GLY A 647 -6.37 21.00 -20.89
N GLY A 648 -6.53 19.76 -20.40
CA GLY A 648 -7.15 19.47 -19.12
C GLY A 648 -6.20 19.70 -17.93
N THR A 649 -6.68 19.42 -16.73
CA THR A 649 -5.90 19.58 -15.49
C THR A 649 -4.95 18.41 -15.21
N GLY A 650 -5.23 17.25 -15.81
CA GLY A 650 -4.59 15.97 -15.45
C GLY A 650 -5.14 15.32 -14.18
N ASP A 651 -6.12 15.94 -13.52
CA ASP A 651 -6.78 15.38 -12.35
C ASP A 651 -7.96 14.48 -12.78
N ILE A 652 -7.68 13.19 -12.79
CA ILE A 652 -8.63 12.12 -13.13
C ILE A 652 -9.24 11.47 -11.87
N ASN A 653 -9.04 12.04 -10.69
CA ASN A 653 -9.56 11.47 -9.45
C ASN A 653 -11.06 11.78 -9.30
N GLU A 654 -11.75 10.83 -8.70
CA GLU A 654 -13.17 10.93 -8.38
C GLU A 654 -13.42 10.48 -6.95
N VAL A 655 -14.52 10.94 -6.38
CA VAL A 655 -15.09 10.43 -5.13
C VAL A 655 -16.42 9.77 -5.48
N LEU A 656 -16.47 8.45 -5.45
CA LEU A 656 -17.62 7.62 -5.85
C LEU A 656 -18.35 7.02 -4.64
N ALA A 657 -17.72 7.02 -3.48
CA ALA A 657 -18.36 6.63 -2.23
C ALA A 657 -18.74 7.88 -1.43
N PRO A 658 -19.89 7.87 -0.72
CA PRO A 658 -20.23 8.95 0.20
C PRO A 658 -19.10 9.23 1.19
N SER A 659 -18.93 10.49 1.57
CA SER A 659 -18.07 10.84 2.69
C SER A 659 -18.69 10.24 3.95
N SER A 660 -18.26 9.05 4.33
CA SER A 660 -18.58 8.53 5.65
C SER A 660 -17.57 9.08 6.64
N GLU A 661 -18.03 9.62 7.75
CA GLU A 661 -17.14 9.95 8.86
C GLU A 661 -16.33 8.70 9.20
N PHE A 662 -15.02 8.84 9.17
CA PHE A 662 -14.12 7.77 9.59
C PHE A 662 -14.24 7.65 11.11
N SER A 663 -15.08 6.70 11.59
CA SER A 663 -15.08 6.37 13.00
C SER A 663 -13.73 5.79 13.39
N THR A 664 -12.96 6.53 14.14
CA THR A 664 -11.71 6.06 14.72
C THR A 664 -11.94 5.06 15.85
N CYS A 665 -13.10 5.13 16.52
CA CYS A 665 -13.50 4.26 17.62
C CYS A 665 -13.93 2.88 17.09
N VAL A 666 -13.22 1.82 17.50
CA VAL A 666 -13.47 0.43 17.05
C VAL A 666 -13.86 -0.50 18.19
N GLY A 667 -13.74 -0.07 19.44
CA GLY A 667 -14.02 -0.88 20.61
C GLY A 667 -13.09 -2.09 20.79
N LYS A 668 -13.39 -2.88 21.82
CA LYS A 668 -12.72 -4.16 22.08
C LYS A 668 -13.40 -5.29 21.31
N ASP A 669 -12.58 -6.21 20.80
CA ASP A 669 -13.06 -7.51 20.31
C ASP A 669 -12.33 -8.62 21.05
N GLU A 670 -13.09 -9.58 21.55
CA GLU A 670 -12.53 -10.74 22.24
C GLU A 670 -11.78 -11.63 21.25
N GLY A 671 -10.60 -12.09 21.64
CA GLY A 671 -9.76 -12.96 20.80
C GLY A 671 -9.27 -12.35 19.49
N PHE A 672 -9.34 -11.02 19.30
CA PHE A 672 -8.97 -10.34 18.05
C PHE A 672 -7.60 -10.76 17.47
N PHE A 673 -6.64 -11.00 18.35
CA PHE A 673 -5.30 -11.44 17.96
C PHE A 673 -5.32 -12.82 17.27
N GLU A 674 -6.18 -13.72 17.75
CA GLU A 674 -6.27 -15.12 17.30
C GLU A 674 -7.18 -15.33 16.10
N TRP A 675 -7.91 -14.29 15.66
CA TRP A 675 -8.82 -14.44 14.54
C TRP A 675 -8.08 -14.89 13.28
N ALA A 676 -8.38 -16.11 12.81
CA ALA A 676 -7.81 -16.70 11.63
C ALA A 676 -8.23 -15.95 10.36
N ARG A 677 -7.36 -15.97 9.36
CA ARG A 677 -7.61 -15.44 8.02
C ARG A 677 -8.77 -16.21 7.35
N ALA A 678 -9.61 -15.51 6.59
CA ALA A 678 -10.66 -16.14 5.81
C ALA A 678 -10.06 -17.03 4.71
N VAL A 679 -10.53 -18.27 4.65
CA VAL A 679 -10.15 -19.23 3.62
C VAL A 679 -11.15 -19.10 2.46
N MET A 680 -10.64 -18.99 1.24
CA MET A 680 -11.45 -18.95 0.03
C MET A 680 -12.05 -20.33 -0.23
N PRO A 681 -13.41 -20.45 -0.28
CA PRO A 681 -14.02 -21.71 -0.67
C PRO A 681 -13.71 -22.02 -2.14
N ALA A 682 -13.44 -23.28 -2.47
CA ALA A 682 -13.15 -23.72 -3.82
C ALA A 682 -13.94 -24.98 -4.17
N LEU A 683 -14.18 -25.20 -5.46
CA LEU A 683 -14.74 -26.45 -5.95
C LEU A 683 -13.85 -27.63 -5.55
N PRO A 684 -14.42 -28.78 -5.13
CA PRO A 684 -13.66 -30.00 -4.92
C PRO A 684 -12.87 -30.40 -6.18
N THR A 685 -11.69 -30.97 -5.98
CA THR A 685 -10.76 -31.31 -7.08
C THR A 685 -11.43 -32.13 -8.18
N GLU A 686 -12.25 -33.12 -7.82
CA GLU A 686 -12.97 -34.00 -8.74
C GLU A 686 -13.97 -33.26 -9.65
N LYS A 687 -14.41 -32.07 -9.24
CA LYS A 687 -15.38 -31.24 -9.97
C LYS A 687 -14.73 -30.13 -10.80
N ARG A 688 -13.41 -29.94 -10.72
CA ARG A 688 -12.75 -28.82 -11.39
C ARG A 688 -11.72 -29.20 -12.47
N ILE A 689 -11.38 -30.49 -12.58
CA ILE A 689 -10.30 -30.96 -13.48
C ILE A 689 -10.75 -31.26 -14.92
N ASP A 690 -12.05 -31.34 -15.20
CA ASP A 690 -12.62 -31.73 -16.48
C ASP A 690 -13.52 -30.65 -17.13
N ASN A 691 -13.56 -29.46 -16.53
CA ASN A 691 -14.37 -28.34 -16.99
C ASN A 691 -13.68 -26.99 -16.73
N PHE A 692 -14.33 -25.90 -17.15
CA PHE A 692 -13.83 -24.53 -16.98
C PHE A 692 -14.72 -23.70 -16.04
N GLU A 693 -15.51 -24.36 -15.15
CA GLU A 693 -16.25 -23.64 -14.12
C GLU A 693 -15.32 -22.90 -13.16
N GLU A 694 -15.76 -21.76 -12.64
CA GLU A 694 -14.99 -20.94 -11.72
C GLU A 694 -14.61 -21.76 -10.48
N VAL A 695 -13.32 -21.89 -10.21
CA VAL A 695 -12.78 -22.75 -9.14
C VAL A 695 -12.95 -22.14 -7.77
N GLU A 696 -12.64 -20.85 -7.60
CA GLU A 696 -12.84 -20.11 -6.36
C GLU A 696 -14.30 -19.61 -6.30
N LEU A 697 -14.98 -19.76 -5.15
CA LEU A 697 -16.43 -19.52 -5.05
C LEU A 697 -16.81 -18.18 -4.42
N GLY A 698 -15.83 -17.38 -3.97
CA GLY A 698 -16.09 -16.13 -3.26
C GLY A 698 -16.40 -16.34 -1.76
N LEU A 699 -16.27 -15.26 -0.99
CA LEU A 699 -16.60 -15.27 0.44
C LEU A 699 -18.08 -14.95 0.68
N SER A 700 -18.70 -15.62 1.67
CA SER A 700 -20.01 -15.21 2.17
C SER A 700 -19.93 -13.82 2.81
N ASP A 701 -21.09 -13.17 3.02
CA ASP A 701 -21.16 -11.85 3.66
C ASP A 701 -20.55 -11.86 5.06
N GLU A 702 -20.85 -12.91 5.84
CA GLU A 702 -20.34 -13.06 7.20
C GLU A 702 -18.80 -13.28 7.20
N ALA A 703 -18.31 -14.13 6.29
CA ALA A 703 -16.87 -14.40 6.18
C ALA A 703 -16.11 -13.14 5.75
N ALA A 704 -16.61 -12.41 4.76
CA ALA A 704 -16.05 -11.17 4.28
C ALA A 704 -16.08 -10.07 5.36
N ALA A 705 -17.21 -9.90 6.06
CA ALA A 705 -17.32 -8.93 7.15
C ALA A 705 -16.38 -9.29 8.32
N LYS A 706 -16.27 -10.55 8.69
CA LYS A 706 -15.34 -11.02 9.72
C LYS A 706 -13.89 -10.72 9.30
N GLU A 707 -13.52 -11.02 8.06
CA GLU A 707 -12.19 -10.76 7.53
C GLU A 707 -11.86 -9.25 7.51
N GLY A 708 -12.81 -8.41 7.07
CA GLY A 708 -12.64 -6.96 7.09
C GLY A 708 -12.39 -6.41 8.50
N ARG A 709 -13.05 -6.98 9.53
CA ARG A 709 -12.86 -6.60 10.95
C ARG A 709 -11.52 -7.04 11.52
N ARG A 710 -10.82 -7.99 10.91
CA ARG A 710 -9.43 -8.34 11.30
C ARG A 710 -8.44 -7.21 11.04
N CYS A 711 -8.78 -6.21 10.24
CA CYS A 711 -7.88 -5.11 9.88
C CYS A 711 -7.45 -4.31 11.12
N LEU A 712 -6.15 -4.03 11.24
CA LEU A 712 -5.57 -3.19 12.30
C LEU A 712 -5.98 -1.72 12.17
N GLN A 713 -6.50 -1.32 11.01
CA GLN A 713 -6.86 0.05 10.67
C GLN A 713 -5.68 1.03 10.84
N CYS A 714 -4.52 0.68 10.30
CA CYS A 714 -3.29 1.47 10.40
C CYS A 714 -3.48 2.93 9.93
N ALA A 715 -4.41 3.17 8.98
CA ALA A 715 -4.76 4.50 8.49
C ALA A 715 -5.27 5.47 9.58
N VAL A 716 -5.66 4.99 10.75
CA VAL A 716 -5.99 5.88 11.88
C VAL A 716 -4.84 6.85 12.22
N ARG A 717 -3.61 6.42 12.02
CA ARG A 717 -2.42 7.24 12.25
C ARG A 717 -2.35 8.44 11.30
N CYS A 718 -2.84 8.29 10.08
CA CYS A 718 -2.87 9.37 9.08
C CYS A 718 -3.90 10.47 9.41
N VAL A 719 -4.92 10.15 10.23
CA VAL A 719 -5.93 11.14 10.64
C VAL A 719 -5.63 11.77 12.02
N ILE A 720 -4.63 11.25 12.73
CA ILE A 720 -4.17 11.85 13.99
C ILE A 720 -3.42 13.15 13.68
N THR A 721 -4.03 14.28 14.03
CA THR A 721 -3.43 15.61 13.82
C THR A 721 -2.21 15.76 14.72
N PRO A 722 -1.01 16.03 14.20
CA PRO A 722 0.15 16.25 15.06
C PRO A 722 -0.02 17.52 15.90
N PRO A 723 0.55 17.56 17.13
CA PRO A 723 0.51 18.76 17.95
C PRO A 723 1.34 19.89 17.30
N PRO A 724 0.96 21.16 17.52
CA PRO A 724 1.75 22.28 17.05
C PRO A 724 3.11 22.30 17.79
N LEU A 725 4.18 22.38 17.03
CA LEU A 725 5.53 22.47 17.56
C LEU A 725 5.89 23.91 17.89
N PRO A 726 6.81 24.14 18.86
CA PRO A 726 7.23 25.50 19.23
C PRO A 726 7.89 26.21 18.03
N PRO A 727 7.74 27.54 17.94
CA PRO A 727 8.47 28.34 16.97
C PRO A 727 9.97 28.16 17.19
N LYS A 728 10.72 27.89 16.10
CA LYS A 728 12.17 27.73 16.18
C LYS A 728 12.79 29.03 16.70
N ARG A 729 13.40 29.00 17.88
CA ARG A 729 14.26 30.10 18.36
C ARG A 729 15.39 30.26 17.34
N GLY A 730 15.66 31.48 16.95
CA GLY A 730 16.58 31.86 15.87
C GLY A 730 17.87 31.03 15.89
N LYS A 731 18.29 30.63 14.73
CA LYS A 731 19.34 29.66 14.37
C LYS A 731 20.48 29.59 15.37
N SER A 732 20.79 28.37 15.82
CA SER A 732 22.14 28.01 16.26
C SER A 732 23.16 28.59 15.26
N LYS A 733 24.22 29.23 15.75
CA LYS A 733 25.31 29.82 14.93
C LYS A 733 26.04 28.78 14.05
N TYR A 734 25.63 27.53 14.03
CA TYR A 734 26.30 26.42 13.36
C TYR A 734 25.39 25.78 12.31
N LYS A 735 25.89 25.64 11.08
CA LYS A 735 25.26 24.84 10.02
C LYS A 735 25.27 23.36 10.42
N PRO A 736 24.17 22.62 10.23
CA PRO A 736 24.17 21.17 10.38
C PRO A 736 25.23 20.55 9.44
N ARG A 737 26.01 19.60 9.92
CA ARG A 737 26.80 18.75 9.03
C ARG A 737 25.84 17.94 8.16
N GLU A 738 26.05 17.96 6.84
CA GLU A 738 25.36 17.04 5.93
C GLU A 738 25.57 15.61 6.44
N ARG A 739 24.46 14.92 6.71
CA ARG A 739 24.52 13.52 7.13
C ARG A 739 24.96 12.69 5.93
N VAL A 740 26.10 12.08 6.01
CA VAL A 740 26.51 11.01 5.10
C VAL A 740 25.54 9.85 5.34
N ALA A 741 24.71 9.55 4.34
CA ALA A 741 23.86 8.39 4.36
C ALA A 741 24.74 7.14 4.58
N ALA A 742 24.51 6.43 5.66
CA ALA A 742 25.10 5.13 5.84
C ALA A 742 24.56 4.18 4.76
N ARG A 743 25.44 3.70 3.89
CA ARG A 743 25.18 2.70 2.84
C ARG A 743 24.83 1.35 3.44
#